data_981ff2e6871e73e633537612ca251f8c
#
_entry.id   981ff2e6871e73e633537612ca251f8c
#
_cell.length_a   1.000
_cell.length_b   1.000
_cell.length_c   1.000
_cell.angle_alpha   90.00
_cell.angle_beta   90.00
_cell.angle_gamma   90.00
#
_symmetry.space_group_name_H-M   'P 1'
#
loop_
_entity.id
_entity.type
_entity.pdbx_description
1 polymer ?
#
loop_
_entity_poly.entity_id
_entity_poly.type
_entity_poly.pdbx_seq_one_letter_code
_entity_poly.pdbx_strand_id
1 'polypeptide(L)'
;MRATEFSSVGAYDRFHPPLYRVELLPRTELRRRLDVALRYPLTAIAAPAGYGKSSVLAQWRCDQLERGTDVAWLSVVDDGTDAQTLVGDLVLAITRAGRSLGRLAGLAEDGLADLPTGSVVDRLTKALAQEVRPLVLIIDDVHRLSPGAFATVLGPLLRAPPDSMHIVLSGRDPPPLNVPELEGRGLLVRLDAAEFRFSRDEARELLAGFEPAQAQRLAEQSEGWPIVLQLLRSWLQTHPASALAPDALSGSVDGIVSYLTEQVLANLSDREAALLRDVSILDAFNPDLVTAVTGNADAWSKVIGARAFEYLIVPLDNQRYWLRYHHLIGEILRRRLRDQPLEAVAALHRRAAQWFEAHGMPAEAVRHASAAGDFKHAAHVIGRQGIWELTQYGGVALLQRLLAPIPAERAREYPRVQLGRAILLAKSSRPLEALQLYKATEEATAGFSRLPPDEIEATRRDARLVFHVVGGYCDLPVSPDTLESVRRLIDESPASESVPRAVLLNVAAFYAHSLGGMPAALDFANQGVRAMRHVGSVVGINHCYLHVGSAHLRLGQLRDAEAVFREASALAEENFGADSGLRACSDVMLAAALYARGDIDGARERLEPALAQAEAGDGWIDVYLEGYETAAAIAFTDGDLRAVEDVLMRMERTARERGLRRLAALRETLVARLAILRGDYPEAEAALARLTPPYRPGRWRDDPYWWRVDDEAALATALLALAREDLPGAEAALNDLSQAAEASRREAPLTLARALQAVLRLRRGDAAGASHTLLEVIEARMVEDDVQSIARLGSVIAPLLRIARTRIQASESTASIRVRHALSALSTAVERFRVGDRGSPLPLSPRETEVLAALARGASNKVIARTLQMTENTVKFHLKSVFNKLRVSSRADAIELARQHDL
;
A
#
# COMPACT_ATOMS: atom_id res chain seq x y z
N MET A 1 -9.51 19.63 15.89
CA MET A 1 -8.62 20.43 15.01
C MET A 1 -8.75 19.81 13.63
N ARG A 2 -9.13 20.55 12.62
CA ARG A 2 -9.32 20.02 11.27
C ARG A 2 -7.95 19.75 10.63
N ALA A 3 -7.84 18.70 9.81
CA ALA A 3 -6.63 18.34 9.06
C ALA A 3 -5.99 19.53 8.27
N THR A 4 -6.80 20.53 7.94
CA THR A 4 -6.37 21.77 7.28
C THR A 4 -5.46 22.68 8.11
N GLU A 5 -5.35 22.48 9.43
CA GLU A 5 -4.43 23.27 10.27
C GLU A 5 -3.01 22.70 10.34
N PHE A 6 -2.80 21.44 9.91
CA PHE A 6 -1.47 20.81 9.88
C PHE A 6 -0.64 21.20 8.66
N SER A 7 -1.25 21.71 7.58
CA SER A 7 -0.56 21.95 6.30
C SER A 7 -0.21 23.42 6.01
N SER A 8 -0.69 24.40 6.81
CA SER A 8 -0.64 25.80 6.39
C SER A 8 0.39 26.70 7.08
N VAL A 9 1.15 26.23 8.08
CA VAL A 9 2.15 27.06 8.77
C VAL A 9 3.54 26.47 8.60
N GLY A 10 4.30 26.99 7.61
CA GLY A 10 5.76 26.83 7.57
C GLY A 10 6.33 25.79 6.60
N ALA A 11 5.58 25.25 5.66
CA ALA A 11 6.19 24.55 4.55
C ALA A 11 6.99 25.55 3.72
N TYR A 12 8.31 25.37 3.65
CA TYR A 12 9.17 26.07 2.69
C TYR A 12 8.52 26.00 1.32
N ASP A 13 8.44 27.15 0.62
CA ASP A 13 7.85 27.15 -0.70
C ASP A 13 8.84 26.52 -1.72
N ARG A 14 9.03 25.17 -1.56
CA ARG A 14 9.84 24.36 -2.48
C ARG A 14 9.27 24.32 -3.90
N PHE A 15 8.09 24.88 -4.09
CA PHE A 15 7.35 24.91 -5.34
C PHE A 15 7.54 26.20 -6.14
N HIS A 16 8.43 27.10 -5.66
CA HIS A 16 8.85 28.30 -6.37
C HIS A 16 10.36 28.36 -6.54
N PRO A 17 10.85 28.98 -7.64
CA PRO A 17 12.28 29.20 -7.79
C PRO A 17 12.81 30.12 -6.70
N PRO A 18 14.11 30.03 -6.37
CA PRO A 18 14.75 30.99 -5.47
C PRO A 18 14.58 32.42 -5.96
N LEU A 19 14.21 33.31 -5.06
CA LEU A 19 14.14 34.74 -5.33
C LEU A 19 15.53 35.37 -5.12
N TYR A 20 15.95 36.18 -6.06
CA TYR A 20 17.27 36.84 -6.00
C TYR A 20 17.11 38.33 -5.64
N ARG A 21 17.90 38.82 -4.68
CA ARG A 21 17.90 40.25 -4.25
C ARG A 21 18.59 41.16 -5.23
N VAL A 22 19.40 40.60 -6.09
CA VAL A 22 20.20 41.30 -7.08
C VAL A 22 19.67 41.05 -8.48
N GLU A 23 19.81 42.04 -9.31
CA GLU A 23 19.52 41.89 -10.72
C GLU A 23 20.51 40.85 -11.29
N LEU A 24 19.93 39.73 -11.74
CA LEU A 24 20.72 38.68 -12.36
C LEU A 24 21.10 39.07 -13.77
N LEU A 25 22.33 38.78 -14.13
CA LEU A 25 22.77 38.93 -15.53
C LEU A 25 21.89 38.08 -16.45
N PRO A 26 21.29 38.67 -17.52
CA PRO A 26 20.46 37.89 -18.44
C PRO A 26 21.31 36.87 -19.21
N ARG A 27 21.00 35.57 -19.07
CA ARG A 27 21.69 34.48 -19.77
C ARG A 27 21.00 34.16 -21.09
N THR A 28 21.02 35.14 -22.02
CA THR A 28 20.18 35.06 -23.25
C THR A 28 20.44 33.83 -24.10
N GLU A 29 21.70 33.48 -24.34
CA GLU A 29 22.03 32.30 -25.16
C GLU A 29 21.67 31.00 -24.49
N LEU A 30 21.85 30.85 -23.17
CA LEU A 30 21.51 29.69 -22.44
C LEU A 30 19.97 29.48 -22.34
N ARG A 31 19.22 30.59 -22.14
CA ARG A 31 17.75 30.56 -22.21
C ARG A 31 17.25 30.17 -23.60
N ARG A 32 17.88 30.65 -24.67
CA ARG A 32 17.56 30.23 -26.03
C ARG A 32 17.80 28.73 -26.25
N ARG A 33 18.85 28.17 -25.68
CA ARG A 33 19.11 26.73 -25.70
C ARG A 33 18.02 25.94 -24.98
N LEU A 34 17.58 26.42 -23.83
CA LEU A 34 16.43 25.82 -23.10
C LEU A 34 15.14 25.89 -23.92
N ASP A 35 14.90 26.98 -24.67
CA ASP A 35 13.77 27.08 -25.59
C ASP A 35 13.85 26.02 -26.72
N VAL A 36 15.03 25.78 -27.26
CA VAL A 36 15.24 24.73 -28.27
C VAL A 36 15.04 23.34 -27.66
N ALA A 37 15.41 23.16 -26.41
CA ALA A 37 15.26 21.90 -25.69
C ALA A 37 13.79 21.51 -25.46
N LEU A 38 12.83 22.45 -25.50
CA LEU A 38 11.39 22.16 -25.44
C LEU A 38 10.87 21.24 -26.55
N ARG A 39 11.63 21.05 -27.62
CA ARG A 39 11.30 20.09 -28.70
C ARG A 39 11.52 18.64 -28.28
N TYR A 40 12.16 18.42 -27.15
CA TYR A 40 12.46 17.11 -26.56
C TYR A 40 11.66 16.96 -25.28
N PRO A 41 11.26 15.76 -24.87
CA PRO A 41 10.50 15.58 -23.65
C PRO A 41 11.32 15.79 -22.37
N LEU A 42 12.66 15.72 -22.43
CA LEU A 42 13.54 15.77 -21.27
C LEU A 42 14.77 16.64 -21.48
N THR A 43 15.08 17.49 -20.50
CA THR A 43 16.37 18.19 -20.36
C THR A 43 17.04 17.78 -19.06
N ALA A 44 18.28 17.33 -19.14
CA ALA A 44 19.13 17.04 -17.97
C ALA A 44 20.24 18.08 -17.85
N ILE A 45 20.28 18.76 -16.72
CA ILE A 45 21.30 19.77 -16.36
C ILE A 45 22.19 19.21 -15.27
N ALA A 46 23.48 19.05 -15.59
CA ALA A 46 24.48 18.56 -14.65
C ALA A 46 25.64 19.54 -14.57
N ALA A 47 25.69 20.32 -13.51
CA ALA A 47 26.79 21.23 -13.25
C ALA A 47 27.03 21.40 -11.74
N PRO A 48 28.28 21.59 -11.30
CA PRO A 48 28.58 21.77 -9.89
C PRO A 48 27.80 22.93 -9.26
N ALA A 49 27.88 23.01 -7.95
CA ALA A 49 27.30 24.10 -7.20
C ALA A 49 27.85 25.46 -7.64
N GLY A 50 27.01 26.52 -7.64
CA GLY A 50 27.44 27.87 -7.98
C GLY A 50 27.53 28.17 -9.49
N TYR A 51 27.17 27.25 -10.37
CA TYR A 51 27.12 27.50 -11.81
C TYR A 51 25.87 28.25 -12.28
N GLY A 52 24.98 28.63 -11.37
CA GLY A 52 23.81 29.44 -11.70
C GLY A 52 22.65 28.66 -12.35
N LYS A 53 22.60 27.34 -12.18
CA LYS A 53 21.51 26.48 -12.70
C LYS A 53 20.12 27.01 -12.33
N SER A 54 19.83 27.09 -11.03
CA SER A 54 18.55 27.58 -10.51
C SER A 54 18.25 29.03 -10.94
N SER A 55 19.27 29.90 -11.05
CA SER A 55 19.13 31.29 -11.50
C SER A 55 18.67 31.38 -12.95
N VAL A 56 19.28 30.59 -13.83
CA VAL A 56 18.89 30.55 -15.27
C VAL A 56 17.51 29.95 -15.43
N LEU A 57 17.20 28.85 -14.72
CA LEU A 57 15.89 28.22 -14.75
C LEU A 57 14.80 29.15 -14.20
N ALA A 58 15.10 29.97 -13.17
CA ALA A 58 14.17 30.97 -12.67
C ALA A 58 13.88 32.06 -13.71
N GLN A 59 14.92 32.57 -14.41
CA GLN A 59 14.76 33.54 -15.52
C GLN A 59 13.94 32.92 -16.64
N TRP A 60 14.29 31.72 -17.07
CA TRP A 60 13.60 31.00 -18.17
C TRP A 60 12.15 30.67 -17.82
N ARG A 61 11.85 30.34 -16.55
CA ARG A 61 10.48 30.16 -16.06
C ARG A 61 9.62 31.40 -16.30
N CYS A 62 10.14 32.59 -16.00
CA CYS A 62 9.45 33.85 -16.25
C CYS A 62 9.12 34.01 -17.74
N ASP A 63 10.11 33.74 -18.63
CA ASP A 63 9.88 33.78 -20.08
C ASP A 63 8.79 32.81 -20.53
N GLN A 64 8.73 31.59 -19.97
CA GLN A 64 7.70 30.60 -20.32
C GLN A 64 6.31 31.01 -19.83
N LEU A 65 6.21 31.55 -18.61
CA LEU A 65 4.94 32.06 -18.08
C LEU A 65 4.41 33.25 -18.88
N GLU A 66 5.28 34.17 -19.34
CA GLU A 66 4.91 35.27 -20.24
C GLU A 66 4.37 34.78 -21.60
N ARG A 67 4.84 33.61 -22.05
CA ARG A 67 4.37 32.95 -23.29
C ARG A 67 3.08 32.12 -23.07
N GLY A 68 2.57 32.07 -21.84
CA GLY A 68 1.36 31.31 -21.50
C GLY A 68 1.58 29.82 -21.31
N THR A 69 2.83 29.37 -21.10
CA THR A 69 3.14 27.99 -20.75
C THR A 69 3.04 27.82 -19.24
N ASP A 70 2.34 26.78 -18.79
CA ASP A 70 2.29 26.45 -17.37
C ASP A 70 3.64 25.85 -16.94
N VAL A 71 4.19 26.34 -15.82
CA VAL A 71 5.50 25.89 -15.31
C VAL A 71 5.36 25.44 -13.85
N ALA A 72 5.52 24.15 -13.62
CA ALA A 72 5.62 23.57 -12.29
C ALA A 72 7.10 23.57 -11.84
N TRP A 73 7.33 23.96 -10.59
CA TRP A 73 8.67 24.01 -9.98
C TRP A 73 8.69 23.15 -8.73
N LEU A 74 9.72 22.33 -8.59
CA LEU A 74 10.01 21.58 -7.37
C LEU A 74 11.51 21.67 -7.07
N SER A 75 11.88 22.22 -5.91
CA SER A 75 13.23 22.11 -5.35
C SER A 75 13.30 20.98 -4.35
N VAL A 76 14.22 20.02 -4.56
CA VAL A 76 14.46 18.93 -3.59
C VAL A 76 15.32 19.49 -2.46
N VAL A 77 14.73 19.59 -1.26
CA VAL A 77 15.38 20.25 -0.11
C VAL A 77 16.15 19.27 0.76
N ASP A 78 15.55 18.12 1.06
CA ASP A 78 16.07 17.14 2.00
C ASP A 78 16.95 16.09 1.30
N ASP A 79 18.16 15.84 1.86
CA ASP A 79 19.03 14.78 1.35
C ASP A 79 18.42 13.40 1.63
N GLY A 80 18.40 12.55 0.62
CA GLY A 80 17.81 11.22 0.70
C GLY A 80 16.28 11.22 0.60
N THR A 81 15.65 12.28 0.06
CA THR A 81 14.20 12.35 -0.19
C THR A 81 13.70 11.04 -0.78
N ASP A 82 12.73 10.40 -0.12
CA ASP A 82 12.18 9.13 -0.52
C ASP A 82 11.12 9.26 -1.62
N ALA A 83 10.69 8.12 -2.15
CA ALA A 83 9.75 8.07 -3.27
C ALA A 83 8.36 8.63 -2.91
N GLN A 84 7.91 8.42 -1.69
CA GLN A 84 6.60 8.86 -1.23
C GLN A 84 6.54 10.39 -1.09
N THR A 85 7.57 10.97 -0.47
CA THR A 85 7.72 12.43 -0.34
C THR A 85 7.82 13.08 -1.72
N LEU A 86 8.63 12.50 -2.61
CA LEU A 86 8.81 13.04 -3.97
C LEU A 86 7.51 13.08 -4.76
N VAL A 87 6.73 11.99 -4.75
CA VAL A 87 5.48 11.96 -5.52
C VAL A 87 4.44 12.93 -4.99
N GLY A 88 4.38 13.11 -3.66
CA GLY A 88 3.52 14.13 -3.03
C GLY A 88 3.91 15.55 -3.45
N ASP A 89 5.19 15.83 -3.39
CA ASP A 89 5.73 17.14 -3.81
C ASP A 89 5.49 17.41 -5.30
N LEU A 90 5.61 16.40 -6.16
CA LEU A 90 5.30 16.54 -7.60
C LEU A 90 3.83 16.88 -7.85
N VAL A 91 2.90 16.19 -7.17
CA VAL A 91 1.47 16.47 -7.28
C VAL A 91 1.17 17.91 -6.86
N LEU A 92 1.74 18.35 -5.72
CA LEU A 92 1.58 19.73 -5.25
C LEU A 92 2.17 20.77 -6.20
N ALA A 93 3.39 20.53 -6.72
CA ALA A 93 4.03 21.42 -7.67
C ALA A 93 3.20 21.64 -8.94
N ILE A 94 2.66 20.53 -9.49
CA ILE A 94 1.85 20.55 -10.72
C ILE A 94 0.48 21.21 -10.45
N THR A 95 -0.13 20.95 -9.30
CA THR A 95 -1.38 21.60 -8.90
C THR A 95 -1.23 23.09 -8.75
N ARG A 96 -0.13 23.54 -8.12
CA ARG A 96 0.18 24.97 -7.95
C ARG A 96 0.51 25.68 -9.26
N ALA A 97 0.93 24.95 -10.28
CA ALA A 97 1.08 25.46 -11.64
C ALA A 97 -0.27 25.64 -12.39
N GLY A 98 -1.39 25.48 -11.69
CA GLY A 98 -2.73 25.67 -12.25
C GLY A 98 -3.30 24.45 -12.97
N ARG A 99 -2.71 23.24 -12.76
CA ARG A 99 -3.23 22.00 -13.32
C ARG A 99 -4.23 21.34 -12.39
N SER A 100 -5.37 20.97 -12.96
CA SER A 100 -6.35 20.19 -12.24
C SER A 100 -5.96 18.71 -12.30
N LEU A 101 -5.36 18.20 -11.24
CA LEU A 101 -5.10 16.77 -11.10
C LEU A 101 -6.29 16.03 -10.45
N GLY A 102 -7.48 16.66 -10.46
CA GLY A 102 -8.68 16.13 -9.85
C GLY A 102 -8.46 15.85 -8.35
N ARG A 103 -8.79 14.62 -7.92
CA ARG A 103 -8.67 14.22 -6.52
C ARG A 103 -7.23 14.02 -6.04
N LEU A 104 -6.25 13.85 -6.94
CA LEU A 104 -4.84 13.73 -6.54
C LEU A 104 -4.34 14.99 -5.81
N ALA A 105 -4.87 16.16 -6.16
CA ALA A 105 -4.50 17.42 -5.52
C ALA A 105 -4.90 17.46 -4.03
N GLY A 106 -6.12 17.04 -3.70
CA GLY A 106 -6.58 16.95 -2.31
C GLY A 106 -5.85 15.87 -1.49
N LEU A 107 -5.48 14.76 -2.13
CA LEU A 107 -4.72 13.70 -1.49
C LEU A 107 -3.26 14.12 -1.17
N ALA A 108 -2.68 15.02 -1.95
CA ALA A 108 -1.32 15.52 -1.71
C ALA A 108 -1.22 16.37 -0.43
N GLU A 109 -2.31 17.01 -0.03
CA GLU A 109 -2.41 17.76 1.21
C GLU A 109 -2.75 16.85 2.42
N ASP A 110 -3.60 15.82 2.22
CA ASP A 110 -4.24 15.07 3.31
C ASP A 110 -3.84 13.59 3.44
N GLY A 111 -3.11 12.96 2.50
CA GLY A 111 -2.89 11.51 2.66
C GLY A 111 -2.36 10.68 1.50
N LEU A 112 -1.50 11.20 0.62
CA LEU A 112 -0.74 10.37 -0.35
C LEU A 112 0.11 9.29 0.33
N ALA A 113 0.28 9.37 1.63
CA ALA A 113 1.11 8.50 2.44
C ALA A 113 0.66 7.02 2.46
N ASP A 114 -0.61 6.76 2.23
CA ASP A 114 -1.20 5.42 2.26
C ASP A 114 -1.29 4.77 0.87
N LEU A 115 -0.86 5.48 -0.18
CA LEU A 115 -0.86 4.96 -1.54
C LEU A 115 0.50 4.34 -1.91
N PRO A 116 0.51 3.18 -2.60
CA PRO A 116 1.73 2.72 -3.25
C PRO A 116 2.23 3.79 -4.23
N THR A 117 3.47 4.21 -4.08
CA THR A 117 4.08 5.29 -4.88
C THR A 117 3.88 5.08 -6.38
N GLY A 118 4.02 3.83 -6.86
CA GLY A 118 3.81 3.48 -8.26
C GLY A 118 2.40 3.82 -8.79
N SER A 119 1.39 3.62 -7.95
CA SER A 119 0.00 3.92 -8.29
C SER A 119 -0.25 5.43 -8.45
N VAL A 120 0.34 6.23 -7.56
CA VAL A 120 0.25 7.69 -7.65
C VAL A 120 0.94 8.19 -8.92
N VAL A 121 2.11 7.61 -9.26
CA VAL A 121 2.85 7.92 -10.48
C VAL A 121 2.02 7.58 -11.73
N ASP A 122 1.39 6.40 -11.77
CA ASP A 122 0.54 5.99 -12.90
C ASP A 122 -0.68 6.91 -13.08
N ARG A 123 -1.32 7.30 -11.98
CA ARG A 123 -2.44 8.26 -12.01
C ARG A 123 -1.99 9.64 -12.45
N LEU A 124 -0.86 10.11 -11.92
CA LEU A 124 -0.27 11.38 -12.31
C LEU A 124 0.03 11.36 -13.81
N THR A 125 0.65 10.30 -14.32
CA THR A 125 0.97 10.14 -15.73
C THR A 125 -0.30 10.12 -16.59
N LYS A 126 -1.34 9.38 -16.17
CA LYS A 126 -2.63 9.33 -16.89
C LYS A 126 -3.36 10.68 -16.88
N ALA A 127 -3.37 11.37 -15.73
CA ALA A 127 -3.98 12.70 -15.63
C ALA A 127 -3.26 13.71 -16.54
N LEU A 128 -1.94 13.69 -16.56
CA LEU A 128 -1.13 14.55 -17.42
C LEU A 128 -1.26 14.21 -18.91
N ALA A 129 -1.42 12.94 -19.25
CA ALA A 129 -1.63 12.52 -20.65
C ALA A 129 -2.99 12.97 -21.23
N GLN A 130 -3.97 13.28 -20.39
CA GLN A 130 -5.27 13.84 -20.80
C GLN A 130 -5.23 15.36 -21.03
N GLU A 131 -4.17 16.02 -20.58
CA GLU A 131 -4.02 17.47 -20.68
C GLU A 131 -3.38 17.86 -22.03
N VAL A 132 -3.98 18.81 -22.73
CA VAL A 132 -3.51 19.28 -24.04
C VAL A 132 -2.58 20.49 -23.92
N ARG A 133 -2.73 21.30 -22.87
CA ARG A 133 -1.90 22.50 -22.66
C ARG A 133 -0.45 22.14 -22.32
N PRO A 134 0.56 22.82 -22.89
CA PRO A 134 1.95 22.51 -22.58
C PRO A 134 2.27 22.79 -21.10
N LEU A 135 3.03 21.88 -20.48
CA LEU A 135 3.53 21.97 -19.11
C LEU A 135 5.03 21.77 -19.10
N VAL A 136 5.74 22.67 -18.47
CA VAL A 136 7.16 22.49 -18.11
C VAL A 136 7.25 22.11 -16.64
N LEU A 137 7.83 20.95 -16.33
CA LEU A 137 8.10 20.50 -14.97
C LEU A 137 9.60 20.63 -14.67
N ILE A 138 9.97 21.56 -13.80
CA ILE A 138 11.34 21.77 -13.36
C ILE A 138 11.53 21.10 -11.99
N ILE A 139 12.49 20.16 -11.91
CA ILE A 139 12.89 19.53 -10.66
C ILE A 139 14.36 19.92 -10.41
N ASP A 140 14.56 20.80 -9.45
CA ASP A 140 15.88 21.30 -9.10
C ASP A 140 16.48 20.53 -7.91
N ASP A 141 17.79 20.40 -7.90
CA ASP A 141 18.59 19.66 -6.92
C ASP A 141 18.28 18.15 -6.85
N VAL A 142 18.01 17.50 -8.00
CA VAL A 142 17.67 16.06 -8.10
C VAL A 142 18.75 15.13 -7.51
N HIS A 143 19.98 15.59 -7.32
CA HIS A 143 21.05 14.83 -6.69
C HIS A 143 20.81 14.51 -5.20
N ARG A 144 19.81 15.14 -4.59
CA ARG A 144 19.36 14.90 -3.21
C ARG A 144 18.34 13.78 -3.09
N LEU A 145 17.81 13.29 -4.21
CA LEU A 145 16.87 12.18 -4.22
C LEU A 145 17.56 10.88 -3.82
N SER A 146 16.87 10.03 -3.09
CA SER A 146 17.32 8.65 -2.91
C SER A 146 17.28 7.89 -4.25
N PRO A 147 18.17 6.92 -4.48
CA PRO A 147 18.13 6.09 -5.69
C PRO A 147 16.78 5.40 -5.91
N GLY A 148 16.12 4.98 -4.82
CA GLY A 148 14.78 4.40 -4.85
C GLY A 148 13.72 5.38 -5.31
N ALA A 149 13.75 6.62 -4.84
CA ALA A 149 12.83 7.68 -5.27
C ALA A 149 12.97 7.97 -6.76
N PHE A 150 14.19 8.09 -7.25
CA PHE A 150 14.44 8.31 -8.66
C PHE A 150 13.88 7.17 -9.53
N ALA A 151 14.19 5.92 -9.17
CA ALA A 151 13.78 4.74 -9.94
C ALA A 151 12.26 4.54 -9.93
N THR A 152 11.60 4.74 -8.79
CA THR A 152 10.17 4.45 -8.59
C THR A 152 9.27 5.57 -9.10
N VAL A 153 9.68 6.84 -8.97
CA VAL A 153 8.84 7.99 -9.32
C VAL A 153 9.20 8.56 -10.68
N LEU A 154 10.46 8.94 -10.87
CA LEU A 154 10.89 9.57 -12.13
C LEU A 154 11.08 8.56 -13.24
N GLY A 155 11.55 7.35 -12.93
CA GLY A 155 11.77 6.31 -13.94
C GLY A 155 10.56 6.02 -14.83
N PRO A 156 9.36 5.80 -14.31
CA PRO A 156 8.13 5.63 -15.12
C PRO A 156 7.79 6.86 -15.97
N LEU A 157 7.78 8.05 -15.38
CA LEU A 157 7.52 9.32 -16.06
C LEU A 157 8.48 9.59 -17.24
N LEU A 158 9.75 9.21 -17.06
CA LEU A 158 10.80 9.44 -18.08
C LEU A 158 10.80 8.38 -19.17
N ARG A 159 10.25 7.19 -18.92
CA ARG A 159 10.07 6.15 -19.97
C ARG A 159 8.96 6.45 -20.94
N ALA A 160 7.89 7.08 -20.47
CA ALA A 160 6.70 7.42 -21.26
C ALA A 160 6.19 8.82 -20.84
N PRO A 161 6.96 9.89 -21.13
CA PRO A 161 6.54 11.24 -20.79
C PRO A 161 5.29 11.61 -21.59
N PRO A 162 4.31 12.29 -20.99
CA PRO A 162 3.15 12.83 -21.72
C PRO A 162 3.60 13.81 -22.82
N ASP A 163 2.98 13.75 -24.00
CA ASP A 163 3.34 14.59 -25.16
C ASP A 163 3.28 16.10 -24.86
N SER A 164 2.39 16.50 -23.95
CA SER A 164 2.22 17.90 -23.54
C SER A 164 3.22 18.35 -22.45
N MET A 165 4.12 17.46 -21.99
CA MET A 165 5.00 17.74 -20.87
C MET A 165 6.48 17.74 -21.24
N HIS A 166 7.18 18.77 -20.82
CA HIS A 166 8.64 18.83 -20.84
C HIS A 166 9.22 18.79 -19.43
N ILE A 167 10.13 17.85 -19.16
CA ILE A 167 10.74 17.67 -17.84
C ILE A 167 12.17 18.25 -17.86
N VAL A 168 12.48 19.06 -16.87
CA VAL A 168 13.84 19.57 -16.64
C VAL A 168 14.35 19.03 -15.31
N LEU A 169 15.40 18.23 -15.36
CA LEU A 169 16.11 17.72 -14.19
C LEU A 169 17.40 18.52 -13.99
N SER A 170 17.55 19.16 -12.85
CA SER A 170 18.74 19.96 -12.52
C SER A 170 19.43 19.39 -11.28
N GLY A 171 20.73 19.11 -11.37
CA GLY A 171 21.52 18.54 -10.30
C GLY A 171 22.99 18.91 -10.33
N ARG A 172 23.75 18.49 -9.30
CA ARG A 172 25.23 18.61 -9.28
C ARG A 172 25.87 17.57 -10.18
N ASP A 173 25.34 16.34 -10.09
CA ASP A 173 25.80 15.18 -10.84
C ASP A 173 24.78 14.84 -11.92
N PRO A 174 25.20 14.15 -12.98
CA PRO A 174 24.27 13.61 -13.95
C PRO A 174 23.22 12.73 -13.27
N PRO A 175 21.90 12.92 -13.58
CA PRO A 175 20.89 12.03 -13.04
C PRO A 175 21.16 10.59 -13.49
N PRO A 176 20.76 9.57 -12.70
CA PRO A 176 21.00 8.16 -12.99
C PRO A 176 20.11 7.64 -14.14
N LEU A 177 20.33 8.18 -15.34
CA LEU A 177 19.64 7.88 -16.58
C LEU A 177 20.54 7.07 -17.52
N ASN A 178 19.95 6.24 -18.36
CA ASN A 178 20.67 5.68 -19.50
C ASN A 178 20.80 6.75 -20.61
N VAL A 179 21.71 7.70 -20.39
CA VAL A 179 21.90 8.88 -21.28
C VAL A 179 22.09 8.48 -22.72
N PRO A 180 22.98 7.50 -23.10
CA PRO A 180 23.19 7.13 -24.51
C PRO A 180 21.93 6.62 -25.19
N GLU A 181 21.08 5.88 -24.48
CA GLU A 181 19.82 5.36 -25.03
C GLU A 181 18.83 6.51 -25.29
N LEU A 182 18.66 7.42 -24.33
CA LEU A 182 17.71 8.52 -24.42
C LEU A 182 18.12 9.54 -25.49
N GLU A 183 19.42 9.86 -25.59
CA GLU A 183 19.97 10.72 -26.65
C GLU A 183 19.82 10.08 -28.03
N GLY A 184 20.12 8.77 -28.15
CA GLY A 184 19.96 8.01 -29.39
C GLY A 184 18.51 7.93 -29.89
N ARG A 185 17.55 8.00 -28.97
CA ARG A 185 16.12 8.04 -29.28
C ARG A 185 15.58 9.46 -29.52
N GLY A 186 16.41 10.50 -29.37
CA GLY A 186 15.97 11.88 -29.48
C GLY A 186 15.02 12.32 -28.35
N LEU A 187 15.14 11.77 -27.16
CA LEU A 187 14.28 12.05 -26.00
C LEU A 187 14.94 12.99 -24.98
N LEU A 188 16.25 13.17 -25.04
CA LEU A 188 17.03 13.91 -24.05
C LEU A 188 17.91 14.98 -24.70
N VAL A 189 17.90 16.16 -24.09
CA VAL A 189 18.94 17.19 -24.26
C VAL A 189 19.74 17.29 -22.95
N ARG A 190 21.07 17.30 -23.07
CA ARG A 190 21.95 17.48 -21.92
C ARG A 190 22.63 18.84 -21.98
N LEU A 191 22.66 19.53 -20.84
CA LEU A 191 23.43 20.75 -20.62
C LEU A 191 24.41 20.49 -19.46
N ASP A 192 25.68 20.71 -19.70
CA ASP A 192 26.72 20.47 -18.70
C ASP A 192 27.38 21.76 -18.17
N ALA A 193 28.32 21.59 -17.27
CA ALA A 193 29.00 22.71 -16.63
C ALA A 193 29.64 23.69 -17.61
N ALA A 194 30.10 23.24 -18.79
CA ALA A 194 30.77 24.12 -19.78
C ALA A 194 29.80 25.17 -20.32
N GLU A 195 28.53 24.80 -20.51
CA GLU A 195 27.47 25.67 -21.04
C GLU A 195 27.01 26.71 -20.00
N PHE A 196 27.16 26.43 -18.72
CA PHE A 196 26.78 27.32 -17.63
C PHE A 196 27.88 28.33 -17.27
N ARG A 197 29.10 28.16 -17.75
CA ARG A 197 30.15 29.17 -17.57
C ARG A 197 29.75 30.49 -18.23
N PHE A 198 30.10 31.62 -17.62
CA PHE A 198 29.96 32.91 -18.28
C PHE A 198 30.93 33.02 -19.46
N SER A 199 30.41 33.50 -20.57
CA SER A 199 31.25 33.94 -21.69
C SER A 199 32.09 35.14 -21.29
N ARG A 200 33.10 35.45 -22.09
CA ARG A 200 33.95 36.63 -21.82
C ARG A 200 33.13 37.93 -21.80
N ASP A 201 32.10 38.03 -22.65
CA ASP A 201 31.26 39.22 -22.72
C ASP A 201 30.30 39.30 -21.53
N GLU A 202 29.68 38.19 -21.10
CA GLU A 202 28.88 38.11 -19.88
C GLU A 202 29.71 38.42 -18.62
N ALA A 203 30.95 37.92 -18.53
CA ALA A 203 31.84 38.25 -17.41
C ALA A 203 32.24 39.74 -17.39
N ARG A 204 32.48 40.36 -18.54
CA ARG A 204 32.72 41.82 -18.63
C ARG A 204 31.49 42.62 -18.24
N GLU A 205 30.30 42.23 -18.69
CA GLU A 205 29.06 42.89 -18.33
C GLU A 205 28.82 42.81 -16.81
N LEU A 206 29.05 41.65 -16.19
CA LEU A 206 28.93 41.45 -14.73
C LEU A 206 29.90 42.35 -13.95
N LEU A 207 31.11 42.51 -14.47
CA LEU A 207 32.17 43.35 -13.89
C LEU A 207 32.21 44.78 -14.46
N ALA A 208 31.14 45.19 -15.15
CA ALA A 208 30.99 46.56 -15.61
C ALA A 208 31.10 47.56 -14.43
N GLY A 209 31.98 48.53 -14.54
CA GLY A 209 32.31 49.49 -13.47
C GLY A 209 33.67 49.29 -12.81
N PHE A 210 34.34 48.16 -13.16
CA PHE A 210 35.74 47.96 -12.80
C PHE A 210 36.67 48.33 -13.97
N GLU A 211 37.96 48.53 -13.66
CA GLU A 211 38.96 48.85 -14.68
C GLU A 211 39.02 47.68 -15.71
N PRO A 212 38.95 47.95 -17.03
CA PRO A 212 38.78 46.92 -18.07
C PRO A 212 39.85 45.84 -18.08
N ALA A 213 41.12 46.21 -17.87
CA ALA A 213 42.23 45.27 -17.83
C ALA A 213 42.16 44.33 -16.59
N GLN A 214 41.59 44.81 -15.52
CA GLN A 214 41.37 44.07 -14.30
C GLN A 214 40.15 43.11 -14.45
N ALA A 215 39.04 43.63 -14.97
CA ALA A 215 37.86 42.85 -15.23
C ALA A 215 38.17 41.65 -16.17
N GLN A 216 39.05 41.91 -17.19
CA GLN A 216 39.47 40.85 -18.10
C GLN A 216 40.32 39.78 -17.40
N ARG A 217 41.30 40.17 -16.57
CA ARG A 217 42.13 39.23 -15.80
C ARG A 217 41.28 38.37 -14.85
N LEU A 218 40.35 38.98 -14.12
CA LEU A 218 39.46 38.26 -13.20
C LEU A 218 38.52 37.30 -13.93
N ALA A 219 38.01 37.70 -15.09
CA ALA A 219 37.20 36.83 -15.93
C ALA A 219 37.97 35.59 -16.43
N GLU A 220 39.25 35.81 -16.82
CA GLU A 220 40.14 34.71 -17.26
C GLU A 220 40.52 33.79 -16.12
N GLN A 221 40.88 34.33 -14.95
CA GLN A 221 41.26 33.55 -13.77
C GLN A 221 40.10 32.78 -13.15
N SER A 222 38.89 33.34 -13.20
CA SER A 222 37.69 32.67 -12.71
C SER A 222 37.18 31.57 -13.66
N GLU A 223 37.79 31.41 -14.85
CA GLU A 223 37.34 30.51 -15.90
C GLU A 223 35.84 30.66 -16.25
N GLY A 224 35.30 31.85 -16.05
CA GLY A 224 33.86 32.11 -16.28
C GLY A 224 32.91 31.52 -15.24
N TRP A 225 33.39 31.14 -14.07
CA TRP A 225 32.56 30.51 -13.07
C TRP A 225 31.64 31.54 -12.38
N PRO A 226 30.30 31.37 -12.48
CA PRO A 226 29.34 32.39 -12.10
C PRO A 226 29.44 32.85 -10.65
N ILE A 227 29.50 31.93 -9.67
CA ILE A 227 29.52 32.29 -8.25
C ILE A 227 30.83 32.99 -7.88
N VAL A 228 31.96 32.57 -8.47
CA VAL A 228 33.26 33.19 -8.22
C VAL A 228 33.25 34.66 -8.68
N LEU A 229 32.72 34.91 -9.88
CA LEU A 229 32.60 36.26 -10.42
C LEU A 229 31.63 37.13 -9.61
N GLN A 230 30.54 36.58 -9.10
CA GLN A 230 29.61 37.27 -8.21
C GLN A 230 30.26 37.62 -6.85
N LEU A 231 30.96 36.66 -6.25
CA LEU A 231 31.71 36.91 -5.00
C LEU A 231 32.80 37.92 -5.19
N LEU A 232 33.55 37.84 -6.29
CA LEU A 232 34.57 38.84 -6.65
C LEU A 232 33.97 40.23 -6.85
N ARG A 233 32.84 40.34 -7.56
CA ARG A 233 32.11 41.59 -7.72
C ARG A 233 31.72 42.19 -6.37
N SER A 234 31.17 41.42 -5.49
CA SER A 234 30.76 41.86 -4.15
C SER A 234 31.95 42.28 -3.32
N TRP A 235 33.04 41.51 -3.34
CA TRP A 235 34.24 41.80 -2.60
C TRP A 235 34.92 43.10 -3.08
N LEU A 236 35.04 43.30 -4.40
CA LEU A 236 35.64 44.46 -5.02
C LEU A 236 34.86 45.79 -4.82
N GLN A 237 33.55 45.71 -4.50
CA GLN A 237 32.75 46.89 -4.15
C GLN A 237 33.19 47.52 -2.82
N THR A 238 33.83 46.75 -1.96
CA THR A 238 34.24 47.18 -0.60
C THR A 238 35.75 47.22 -0.40
N HIS A 239 36.53 46.59 -1.31
CA HIS A 239 37.97 46.49 -1.18
C HIS A 239 38.71 46.85 -2.48
N PRO A 240 39.91 47.51 -2.40
CA PRO A 240 40.71 47.72 -3.58
C PRO A 240 41.24 46.39 -4.13
N ALA A 241 41.33 46.26 -5.42
CA ALA A 241 41.77 45.03 -6.09
C ALA A 241 43.20 44.59 -5.76
N SER A 242 44.04 45.51 -5.30
CA SER A 242 45.40 45.23 -4.80
C SER A 242 45.39 44.35 -3.51
N ALA A 243 44.28 44.21 -2.86
CA ALA A 243 44.13 43.36 -1.66
C ALA A 243 43.92 41.85 -2.01
N LEU A 244 43.66 41.47 -3.27
CA LEU A 244 43.64 40.09 -3.72
C LEU A 244 45.07 39.56 -3.86
N ALA A 245 45.37 38.46 -3.16
CA ALA A 245 46.62 37.76 -3.37
C ALA A 245 46.74 37.27 -4.83
N PRO A 246 47.92 37.33 -5.47
CA PRO A 246 48.09 36.95 -6.85
C PRO A 246 47.61 35.51 -7.18
N ASP A 247 47.71 34.61 -6.23
CA ASP A 247 47.35 33.19 -6.37
C ASP A 247 45.99 32.84 -5.77
N ALA A 248 45.21 33.85 -5.31
CA ALA A 248 43.92 33.64 -4.61
C ALA A 248 42.86 32.87 -5.44
N LEU A 249 43.00 32.91 -6.76
CA LEU A 249 42.09 32.28 -7.71
C LEU A 249 42.71 31.04 -8.38
N SER A 250 43.89 30.58 -7.91
CA SER A 250 44.52 29.37 -8.38
C SER A 250 44.14 28.19 -7.46
N GLY A 251 43.48 27.18 -8.00
CA GLY A 251 43.11 26.00 -7.22
C GLY A 251 41.82 25.34 -7.65
N SER A 252 41.35 24.35 -6.84
CA SER A 252 40.06 23.71 -7.07
C SER A 252 38.91 24.69 -6.81
N VAL A 253 37.79 24.44 -7.48
CA VAL A 253 36.55 25.18 -7.36
C VAL A 253 36.15 25.41 -5.90
N ASP A 254 36.17 24.34 -5.10
CA ASP A 254 35.85 24.41 -3.67
C ASP A 254 36.87 25.20 -2.87
N GLY A 255 38.12 25.15 -3.26
CA GLY A 255 39.20 25.95 -2.65
C GLY A 255 39.00 27.46 -2.86
N ILE A 256 38.63 27.87 -4.07
CA ILE A 256 38.40 29.29 -4.41
C ILE A 256 37.16 29.83 -3.66
N VAL A 257 36.06 29.05 -3.63
CA VAL A 257 34.85 29.43 -2.88
C VAL A 257 35.13 29.49 -1.38
N SER A 258 35.84 28.48 -0.85
CA SER A 258 36.27 28.49 0.56
C SER A 258 37.11 29.73 0.86
N TYR A 259 38.10 30.05 0.04
CA TYR A 259 38.93 31.23 0.21
C TYR A 259 38.13 32.53 0.16
N LEU A 260 37.30 32.74 -0.86
CA LEU A 260 36.47 33.95 -0.98
C LEU A 260 35.44 34.04 0.15
N THR A 261 34.86 32.91 0.57
CA THR A 261 33.94 32.87 1.72
C THR A 261 34.70 33.22 3.01
N GLU A 262 35.92 32.71 3.18
CA GLU A 262 36.76 33.04 4.32
C GLU A 262 37.13 34.51 4.34
N GLN A 263 37.44 35.12 3.19
CA GLN A 263 37.71 36.56 3.09
C GLN A 263 36.45 37.38 3.43
N VAL A 264 35.28 36.98 2.98
CA VAL A 264 34.00 37.62 3.35
C VAL A 264 33.74 37.49 4.85
N LEU A 265 33.98 36.32 5.41
CA LEU A 265 33.77 36.06 6.86
C LEU A 265 34.84 36.74 7.74
N ALA A 266 36.10 36.90 7.24
CA ALA A 266 37.15 37.57 7.96
C ALA A 266 36.91 39.09 8.13
N ASN A 267 36.06 39.69 7.31
CA ASN A 267 35.67 41.08 7.40
C ASN A 267 34.48 41.34 8.34
N LEU A 268 33.92 40.26 8.93
CA LEU A 268 32.88 40.37 9.92
C LEU A 268 33.48 40.45 11.32
N SER A 269 32.75 41.06 12.23
CA SER A 269 33.07 40.93 13.64
C SER A 269 32.88 39.45 14.07
N ASP A 270 33.65 39.03 15.07
CA ASP A 270 33.51 37.67 15.66
C ASP A 270 32.07 37.35 16.04
N ARG A 271 31.29 38.35 16.45
CA ARG A 271 29.87 38.20 16.78
C ARG A 271 29.00 37.93 15.55
N GLU A 272 29.26 38.58 14.43
CA GLU A 272 28.52 38.36 13.18
C GLU A 272 28.88 37.01 12.56
N ALA A 273 30.16 36.67 12.56
CA ALA A 273 30.62 35.36 12.07
C ALA A 273 30.05 34.21 12.92
N ALA A 274 29.99 34.36 14.25
CA ALA A 274 29.36 33.42 15.16
C ALA A 274 27.86 33.29 14.89
N LEU A 275 27.16 34.40 14.69
CA LEU A 275 25.73 34.42 14.40
C LEU A 275 25.40 33.63 13.13
N LEU A 276 26.10 33.86 12.04
CA LEU A 276 25.87 33.15 10.77
C LEU A 276 26.14 31.66 10.91
N ARG A 277 27.23 31.31 11.59
CA ARG A 277 27.57 29.91 11.90
C ARG A 277 26.46 29.25 12.70
N ASP A 278 25.96 29.88 13.74
CA ASP A 278 24.96 29.33 14.65
C ASP A 278 23.60 29.15 13.97
N VAL A 279 23.23 30.06 13.07
CA VAL A 279 22.01 29.94 12.24
C VAL A 279 22.14 28.83 11.18
N SER A 280 23.35 28.40 10.83
CA SER A 280 23.57 27.35 9.81
C SER A 280 23.04 25.94 10.18
N ILE A 281 22.63 25.73 11.44
CA ILE A 281 21.91 24.51 11.83
C ILE A 281 20.53 24.37 11.13
N LEU A 282 20.02 25.51 10.66
CA LEU A 282 18.69 25.62 10.05
C LEU A 282 18.80 25.48 8.53
N ASP A 283 17.92 24.72 7.92
CA ASP A 283 17.81 24.62 6.46
C ASP A 283 17.12 25.85 5.89
N ALA A 284 16.16 26.38 6.64
CA ALA A 284 15.60 27.71 6.40
C ALA A 284 15.31 28.42 7.73
N PHE A 285 15.23 29.73 7.69
CA PHE A 285 15.08 30.52 8.88
C PHE A 285 14.30 31.82 8.60
N ASN A 286 13.64 32.30 9.66
CA ASN A 286 12.90 33.55 9.70
C ASN A 286 13.34 34.38 10.92
N PRO A 287 12.87 35.63 11.05
CA PRO A 287 13.26 36.50 12.16
C PRO A 287 13.07 35.87 13.54
N ASP A 288 11.92 35.26 13.77
CA ASP A 288 11.54 34.75 15.07
C ASP A 288 12.37 33.49 15.43
N LEU A 289 12.58 32.60 14.44
CA LEU A 289 13.40 31.40 14.61
C LEU A 289 14.87 31.74 14.85
N VAL A 290 15.42 32.71 14.10
CA VAL A 290 16.80 33.20 14.29
C VAL A 290 16.96 33.76 15.70
N THR A 291 16.01 34.58 16.15
CA THR A 291 16.00 35.12 17.51
C THR A 291 15.94 34.01 18.56
N ALA A 292 15.05 33.04 18.38
CA ALA A 292 14.91 31.92 19.30
C ALA A 292 16.20 31.08 19.39
N VAL A 293 16.81 30.75 18.25
CA VAL A 293 18.00 29.90 18.18
C VAL A 293 19.24 30.61 18.75
N THR A 294 19.44 31.90 18.42
CA THR A 294 20.63 32.64 18.82
C THR A 294 20.49 33.32 20.18
N GLY A 295 19.27 33.53 20.66
CA GLY A 295 18.98 34.32 21.85
C GLY A 295 19.24 35.83 21.68
N ASN A 296 19.39 36.33 20.46
CA ASN A 296 19.71 37.69 20.12
C ASN A 296 18.63 38.33 19.27
N ALA A 297 17.90 39.29 19.83
CA ALA A 297 16.81 40.00 19.15
C ALA A 297 17.30 40.83 17.92
N ASP A 298 18.54 41.30 17.96
CA ASP A 298 19.12 42.05 16.84
C ASP A 298 19.74 41.16 15.77
N ALA A 299 19.71 39.85 15.94
CA ALA A 299 20.37 38.90 15.05
C ALA A 299 19.90 39.04 13.60
N TRP A 300 18.57 39.14 13.42
CA TRP A 300 17.99 39.28 12.10
C TRP A 300 18.44 40.51 11.34
N SER A 301 18.42 41.69 11.98
CA SER A 301 18.85 42.95 11.37
C SER A 301 20.32 42.90 10.96
N LYS A 302 21.14 42.20 11.70
CA LYS A 302 22.57 41.99 11.41
C LYS A 302 22.78 40.99 10.26
N VAL A 303 22.03 39.91 10.24
CA VAL A 303 22.05 38.92 9.13
C VAL A 303 21.64 39.57 7.81
N ILE A 304 20.62 40.41 7.82
CA ILE A 304 20.10 41.05 6.60
C ILE A 304 20.85 42.32 6.24
N GLY A 305 21.31 43.10 7.23
CA GLY A 305 21.89 44.43 7.02
C GLY A 305 23.30 44.43 6.43
N ALA A 306 23.99 43.32 6.47
CA ALA A 306 25.34 43.22 5.92
C ALA A 306 25.29 43.04 4.38
N ARG A 307 25.62 44.05 3.60
CA ARG A 307 25.67 44.03 2.13
C ARG A 307 26.47 42.85 1.57
N ALA A 308 27.48 42.40 2.32
CA ALA A 308 28.25 41.20 1.98
C ALA A 308 27.42 39.91 1.89
N PHE A 309 26.20 39.88 2.44
CA PHE A 309 25.35 38.68 2.47
C PHE A 309 24.19 38.67 1.45
N GLU A 310 24.00 39.72 0.68
CA GLU A 310 22.94 39.79 -0.34
C GLU A 310 23.00 38.62 -1.32
N TYR A 311 24.19 38.04 -1.54
CA TYR A 311 24.41 36.91 -2.44
C TYR A 311 24.46 35.54 -1.73
N LEU A 312 24.56 35.56 -0.38
CA LEU A 312 24.75 34.36 0.43
C LEU A 312 23.44 33.85 1.00
N ILE A 313 22.39 34.67 0.98
CA ILE A 313 21.08 34.36 1.55
C ILE A 313 20.02 34.46 0.45
N VAL A 314 19.26 33.40 0.29
CA VAL A 314 18.23 33.25 -0.76
C VAL A 314 16.85 33.30 -0.10
N PRO A 315 15.94 34.21 -0.50
CA PRO A 315 14.57 34.22 -0.06
C PRO A 315 13.80 33.00 -0.59
N LEU A 316 12.93 32.49 0.23
CA LEU A 316 12.10 31.32 -0.09
C LEU A 316 10.63 31.69 -0.36
N ASP A 317 10.21 32.91 -0.01
CA ASP A 317 8.89 33.45 -0.24
C ASP A 317 8.91 34.89 -0.78
N ASN A 318 7.78 35.30 -1.38
CA ASN A 318 7.61 36.65 -1.94
C ASN A 318 7.67 37.77 -0.88
N GLN A 319 7.34 37.45 0.37
CA GLN A 319 7.40 38.41 1.48
C GLN A 319 8.78 38.50 2.11
N ARG A 320 9.71 37.65 1.68
CA ARG A 320 11.07 37.52 2.21
C ARG A 320 11.08 37.27 3.73
N TYR A 321 10.07 36.57 4.21
CA TYR A 321 9.97 36.20 5.62
C TYR A 321 10.81 34.98 5.90
N TRP A 322 10.78 33.95 4.98
CA TRP A 322 11.63 32.78 5.05
C TRP A 322 12.85 32.93 4.15
N LEU A 323 14.01 32.63 4.69
CA LEU A 323 15.33 32.70 4.03
C LEU A 323 16.08 31.40 4.21
N ARG A 324 16.99 31.12 3.30
CA ARG A 324 17.99 30.05 3.45
C ARG A 324 19.37 30.55 3.06
N TYR A 325 20.40 29.88 3.56
CA TYR A 325 21.74 30.09 3.01
C TYR A 325 21.85 29.53 1.60
N HIS A 326 22.62 30.18 0.73
CA HIS A 326 23.13 29.53 -0.47
C HIS A 326 23.88 28.25 -0.03
N HIS A 327 23.61 27.10 -0.65
CA HIS A 327 24.07 25.81 -0.13
C HIS A 327 25.58 25.72 0.11
N LEU A 328 26.43 26.31 -0.77
CA LEU A 328 27.88 26.33 -0.57
C LEU A 328 28.28 27.05 0.73
N ILE A 329 27.64 28.16 1.02
CA ILE A 329 27.90 28.93 2.24
C ILE A 329 27.40 28.16 3.45
N GLY A 330 26.21 27.57 3.34
CA GLY A 330 25.66 26.71 4.40
C GLY A 330 26.60 25.53 4.73
N GLU A 331 27.21 24.90 3.72
CA GLU A 331 28.18 23.82 3.93
C GLU A 331 29.44 24.30 4.66
N ILE A 332 29.99 25.45 4.26
CA ILE A 332 31.18 26.04 4.92
C ILE A 332 30.87 26.42 6.38
N LEU A 333 29.70 27.06 6.61
CA LEU A 333 29.29 27.45 7.96
C LEU A 333 29.05 26.23 8.84
N ARG A 334 28.39 25.17 8.31
CA ARG A 334 28.20 23.89 9.01
C ARG A 334 29.52 23.17 9.27
N ARG A 335 30.54 23.31 8.40
CA ARG A 335 31.88 22.77 8.66
C ARG A 335 32.50 23.46 9.88
N ARG A 336 32.47 24.81 9.92
CA ARG A 336 32.93 25.59 11.07
C ARG A 336 32.11 25.33 12.35
N LEU A 337 30.83 25.00 12.21
CA LEU A 337 29.99 24.64 13.35
C LEU A 337 30.44 23.32 13.98
N ARG A 338 30.94 22.36 13.19
CA ARG A 338 31.46 21.07 13.69
C ARG A 338 32.70 21.23 14.58
N ASP A 339 33.43 22.32 14.43
CA ASP A 339 34.59 22.65 15.27
C ASP A 339 34.18 23.22 16.63
N GLN A 340 32.87 23.49 16.85
CA GLN A 340 32.38 24.00 18.11
C GLN A 340 32.14 22.88 19.13
N PRO A 341 32.17 23.19 20.44
CA PRO A 341 31.81 22.20 21.47
C PRO A 341 30.44 21.59 21.20
N LEU A 342 30.34 20.26 21.27
CA LEU A 342 29.10 19.52 21.00
C LEU A 342 27.90 20.05 21.80
N GLU A 343 28.12 20.44 23.06
CA GLU A 343 27.07 20.99 23.91
C GLU A 343 26.58 22.38 23.44
N ALA A 344 27.43 23.20 22.85
CA ALA A 344 27.04 24.48 22.27
C ALA A 344 26.14 24.27 21.04
N VAL A 345 26.49 23.31 20.17
CA VAL A 345 25.70 22.94 18.98
C VAL A 345 24.36 22.30 19.44
N ALA A 346 24.40 21.40 20.41
CA ALA A 346 23.21 20.80 20.97
C ALA A 346 22.25 21.83 21.57
N ALA A 347 22.76 22.87 22.22
CA ALA A 347 21.94 23.96 22.74
C ALA A 347 21.23 24.78 21.64
N LEU A 348 21.87 24.98 20.48
CA LEU A 348 21.22 25.59 19.31
C LEU A 348 20.06 24.72 18.80
N HIS A 349 20.30 23.44 18.63
CA HIS A 349 19.30 22.48 18.18
C HIS A 349 18.13 22.36 19.17
N ARG A 350 18.37 22.37 20.50
CA ARG A 350 17.30 22.36 21.49
C ARG A 350 16.39 23.59 21.38
N ARG A 351 16.96 24.79 21.21
CA ARG A 351 16.17 26.01 21.02
C ARG A 351 15.37 25.97 19.72
N ALA A 352 15.95 25.45 18.65
CA ALA A 352 15.24 25.24 17.39
C ALA A 352 14.07 24.26 17.57
N ALA A 353 14.30 23.12 18.22
CA ALA A 353 13.26 22.12 18.49
C ALA A 353 12.08 22.71 19.27
N GLN A 354 12.34 23.49 20.32
CA GLN A 354 11.32 24.17 21.10
C GLN A 354 10.51 25.16 20.29
N TRP A 355 11.18 25.94 19.42
CA TRP A 355 10.50 26.87 18.54
C TRP A 355 9.60 26.15 17.53
N PHE A 356 10.09 25.10 16.88
CA PHE A 356 9.33 24.33 15.91
C PHE A 356 8.12 23.62 16.57
N GLU A 357 8.29 23.07 17.77
CA GLU A 357 7.16 22.49 18.54
C GLU A 357 6.09 23.55 18.83
N ALA A 358 6.48 24.73 19.32
CA ALA A 358 5.55 25.81 19.64
C ALA A 358 4.80 26.35 18.41
N HIS A 359 5.35 26.17 17.21
CA HIS A 359 4.77 26.61 15.93
C HIS A 359 4.08 25.47 15.14
N GLY A 360 3.81 24.32 15.79
CA GLY A 360 3.06 23.22 15.17
C GLY A 360 3.80 22.47 14.06
N MET A 361 5.14 22.47 14.08
CA MET A 361 6.00 21.77 13.13
C MET A 361 6.71 20.57 13.78
N PRO A 362 5.98 19.47 14.08
CA PRO A 362 6.52 18.37 14.88
C PRO A 362 7.66 17.60 14.20
N ALA A 363 7.69 17.52 12.88
CA ALA A 363 8.74 16.80 12.16
C ALA A 363 10.10 17.49 12.33
N GLU A 364 10.14 18.82 12.17
CA GLU A 364 11.33 19.65 12.38
C GLU A 364 11.73 19.65 13.86
N ALA A 365 10.75 19.75 14.77
CA ALA A 365 11.00 19.67 16.21
C ALA A 365 11.69 18.36 16.59
N VAL A 366 11.20 17.21 16.12
CA VAL A 366 11.79 15.90 16.37
C VAL A 366 13.19 15.81 15.75
N ARG A 367 13.37 16.26 14.52
CA ARG A 367 14.67 16.27 13.83
C ARG A 367 15.72 17.06 14.61
N HIS A 368 15.39 18.28 15.05
CA HIS A 368 16.31 19.11 15.82
C HIS A 368 16.53 18.58 17.24
N ALA A 369 15.51 18.08 17.93
CA ALA A 369 15.68 17.45 19.23
C ALA A 369 16.62 16.22 19.13
N SER A 370 16.45 15.39 18.10
CA SER A 370 17.31 14.23 17.85
C SER A 370 18.75 14.64 17.55
N ALA A 371 18.94 15.70 16.74
CA ALA A 371 20.26 16.25 16.44
C ALA A 371 20.96 16.83 17.69
N ALA A 372 20.19 17.34 18.65
CA ALA A 372 20.69 17.76 19.96
C ALA A 372 21.05 16.59 20.88
N GLY A 373 20.73 15.34 20.51
CA GLY A 373 20.79 14.19 21.41
C GLY A 373 19.71 14.19 22.48
N ASP A 374 18.71 15.10 22.38
CA ASP A 374 17.58 15.21 23.31
C ASP A 374 16.42 14.32 22.85
N PHE A 375 16.65 13.00 22.90
CA PHE A 375 15.64 12.02 22.49
C PHE A 375 14.42 12.02 23.42
N LYS A 376 14.56 12.55 24.64
CA LYS A 376 13.44 12.72 25.55
C LYS A 376 12.45 13.74 25.00
N HIS A 377 12.94 14.89 24.55
CA HIS A 377 12.10 15.91 23.93
C HIS A 377 11.50 15.42 22.61
N ALA A 378 12.30 14.74 21.76
CA ALA A 378 11.80 14.13 20.52
C ALA A 378 10.64 13.16 20.79
N ALA A 379 10.79 12.26 21.76
CA ALA A 379 9.75 11.32 22.17
C ALA A 379 8.51 12.03 22.75
N HIS A 380 8.71 13.11 23.50
CA HIS A 380 7.61 13.92 24.04
C HIS A 380 6.79 14.57 22.92
N VAL A 381 7.45 15.16 21.92
CA VAL A 381 6.76 15.76 20.76
C VAL A 381 5.91 14.71 20.03
N ILE A 382 6.46 13.52 19.76
CA ILE A 382 5.73 12.41 19.15
C ILE A 382 4.54 12.00 20.02
N GLY A 383 4.77 11.85 21.34
CA GLY A 383 3.73 11.47 22.28
C GLY A 383 2.57 12.45 22.34
N ARG A 384 2.82 13.76 22.24
CA ARG A 384 1.78 14.80 22.23
C ARG A 384 0.90 14.77 20.97
N GLN A 385 1.43 14.35 19.84
CA GLN A 385 0.63 14.22 18.61
C GLN A 385 -0.39 13.08 18.70
N GLY A 386 -0.13 12.05 19.54
CA GLY A 386 -0.95 10.84 19.60
C GLY A 386 -0.63 9.87 18.46
N ILE A 387 -0.33 8.62 18.79
CA ILE A 387 0.02 7.60 17.78
C ILE A 387 -1.15 7.32 16.84
N TRP A 388 -2.36 7.34 17.38
CA TRP A 388 -3.58 7.03 16.63
C TRP A 388 -4.01 8.18 15.75
N GLU A 389 -3.92 9.41 16.26
CA GLU A 389 -4.16 10.62 15.49
C GLU A 389 -3.20 10.70 14.30
N LEU A 390 -1.90 10.47 14.53
CA LEU A 390 -0.90 10.38 13.45
C LEU A 390 -1.26 9.32 12.42
N THR A 391 -1.70 8.13 12.87
CA THR A 391 -2.04 7.01 11.97
C THR A 391 -3.32 7.26 11.18
N GLN A 392 -4.33 7.89 11.80
CA GLN A 392 -5.64 8.10 11.18
C GLN A 392 -5.70 9.33 10.26
N TYR A 393 -4.91 10.37 10.55
CA TYR A 393 -4.91 11.62 9.78
C TYR A 393 -3.67 11.80 8.89
N GLY A 394 -2.50 11.40 9.36
CA GLY A 394 -1.24 11.62 8.66
C GLY A 394 -0.69 10.36 7.96
N GLY A 395 -1.36 9.24 8.15
CA GLY A 395 -0.94 7.96 7.57
C GLY A 395 0.37 7.40 8.10
N VAL A 396 0.76 6.26 7.55
CA VAL A 396 1.99 5.52 7.92
C VAL A 396 3.26 6.35 7.64
N ALA A 397 3.25 7.17 6.59
CA ALA A 397 4.44 7.93 6.19
C ALA A 397 4.76 9.09 7.16
N LEU A 398 3.76 9.80 7.66
CA LEU A 398 4.01 10.82 8.69
C LEU A 398 4.57 10.19 9.97
N LEU A 399 4.00 9.07 10.40
CA LEU A 399 4.50 8.32 11.55
C LEU A 399 5.95 7.86 11.32
N GLN A 400 6.27 7.36 10.13
CA GLN A 400 7.63 6.97 9.75
C GLN A 400 8.59 8.16 9.79
N ARG A 401 8.21 9.30 9.22
CA ARG A 401 9.02 10.53 9.22
C ARG A 401 9.35 11.03 10.63
N LEU A 402 8.37 10.94 11.54
CA LEU A 402 8.57 11.32 12.93
C LEU A 402 9.44 10.34 13.73
N LEU A 403 9.37 9.04 13.41
CA LEU A 403 10.12 8.01 14.12
C LEU A 403 11.54 7.81 13.57
N ALA A 404 11.79 8.10 12.30
CA ALA A 404 13.08 7.89 11.62
C ALA A 404 14.27 8.60 12.29
N PRO A 405 14.17 9.87 12.77
CA PRO A 405 15.29 10.56 13.38
C PRO A 405 15.78 9.97 14.72
N ILE A 406 14.98 9.11 15.37
CA ILE A 406 15.36 8.49 16.64
C ILE A 406 16.05 7.16 16.36
N PRO A 407 17.34 6.96 16.73
CA PRO A 407 18.02 5.67 16.54
C PRO A 407 17.31 4.52 17.28
N ALA A 408 17.37 3.30 16.71
CA ALA A 408 16.69 2.13 17.28
C ALA A 408 17.11 1.83 18.73
N GLU A 409 18.38 2.05 19.04
CA GLU A 409 18.94 1.84 20.38
C GLU A 409 18.34 2.80 21.41
N ARG A 410 18.20 4.07 21.01
CA ARG A 410 17.62 5.11 21.87
C ARG A 410 16.11 5.01 21.98
N ALA A 411 15.44 4.58 20.93
CA ALA A 411 13.99 4.38 20.94
C ALA A 411 13.53 3.40 22.03
N ARG A 412 14.39 2.46 22.46
CA ARG A 412 14.09 1.51 23.55
C ARG A 412 13.81 2.19 24.90
N GLU A 413 14.31 3.41 25.09
CA GLU A 413 14.09 4.19 26.30
C GLU A 413 12.69 4.86 26.34
N TYR A 414 11.97 4.87 25.19
CA TYR A 414 10.72 5.61 25.00
C TYR A 414 9.60 4.68 24.51
N PRO A 415 8.76 4.15 25.41
CA PRO A 415 7.75 3.15 25.08
C PRO A 415 6.79 3.58 23.98
N ARG A 416 6.30 4.82 23.98
CA ARG A 416 5.37 5.30 22.96
C ARG A 416 6.01 5.36 21.58
N VAL A 417 7.32 5.65 21.46
CA VAL A 417 8.07 5.57 20.20
C VAL A 417 8.13 4.11 19.71
N GLN A 418 8.37 3.15 20.62
CA GLN A 418 8.38 1.73 20.28
C GLN A 418 6.99 1.22 19.85
N LEU A 419 5.93 1.65 20.52
CA LEU A 419 4.56 1.33 20.13
C LEU A 419 4.23 1.85 18.71
N GLY A 420 4.64 3.08 18.37
CA GLY A 420 4.51 3.60 17.02
C GLY A 420 5.27 2.77 15.99
N ARG A 421 6.48 2.31 16.32
CA ARG A 421 7.26 1.39 15.46
C ARG A 421 6.59 0.03 15.31
N ALA A 422 5.96 -0.50 16.35
CA ALA A 422 5.21 -1.75 16.26
C ALA A 422 4.05 -1.64 15.26
N ILE A 423 3.32 -0.51 15.26
CA ILE A 423 2.28 -0.25 14.26
C ILE A 423 2.87 -0.20 12.83
N LEU A 424 3.99 0.51 12.63
CA LEU A 424 4.66 0.56 11.33
C LEU A 424 5.04 -0.83 10.83
N LEU A 425 5.60 -1.69 11.70
CA LEU A 425 5.97 -3.06 11.36
C LEU A 425 4.74 -3.89 10.98
N ALA A 426 3.64 -3.80 11.75
CA ALA A 426 2.41 -4.52 11.46
C ALA A 426 1.85 -4.15 10.08
N LYS A 427 1.81 -2.85 9.77
CA LYS A 427 1.32 -2.34 8.48
C LYS A 427 2.30 -2.55 7.31
N SER A 428 3.57 -2.85 7.59
CA SER A 428 4.61 -3.15 6.59
C SER A 428 4.80 -4.66 6.37
N SER A 429 3.77 -5.46 6.53
CA SER A 429 3.79 -6.92 6.34
C SER A 429 4.77 -7.69 7.25
N ARG A 430 5.13 -7.13 8.41
CA ARG A 430 6.03 -7.72 9.41
C ARG A 430 5.35 -7.91 10.78
N PRO A 431 4.17 -8.56 10.85
CA PRO A 431 3.36 -8.60 12.08
C PRO A 431 4.05 -9.36 13.23
N LEU A 432 4.82 -10.40 12.94
CA LEU A 432 5.53 -11.15 13.99
C LEU A 432 6.60 -10.31 14.69
N GLU A 433 7.31 -9.47 13.93
CA GLU A 433 8.28 -8.53 14.50
C GLU A 433 7.59 -7.41 15.27
N ALA A 434 6.43 -6.95 14.79
CA ALA A 434 5.60 -5.99 15.51
C ALA A 434 5.19 -6.54 16.88
N LEU A 435 4.76 -7.80 16.96
CA LEU A 435 4.37 -8.46 18.21
C LEU A 435 5.56 -8.65 19.15
N GLN A 436 6.72 -9.03 18.61
CA GLN A 436 7.95 -9.14 19.42
C GLN A 436 8.34 -7.78 20.01
N LEU A 437 8.31 -6.72 19.19
CA LEU A 437 8.61 -5.37 19.66
C LEU A 437 7.61 -4.88 20.70
N TYR A 438 6.31 -5.15 20.48
CA TYR A 438 5.27 -4.83 21.46
C TYR A 438 5.54 -5.51 22.83
N LYS A 439 5.77 -6.83 22.84
CA LYS A 439 6.04 -7.60 24.09
C LYS A 439 7.28 -7.09 24.82
N ALA A 440 8.37 -6.85 24.08
CA ALA A 440 9.59 -6.28 24.67
C ALA A 440 9.33 -4.88 25.26
N THR A 441 8.46 -4.09 24.67
CA THR A 441 8.08 -2.76 25.15
C THR A 441 7.21 -2.86 26.41
N GLU A 442 6.26 -3.79 26.44
CA GLU A 442 5.38 -4.03 27.61
C GLU A 442 6.19 -4.50 28.82
N GLU A 443 7.09 -5.46 28.64
CA GLU A 443 8.00 -5.95 29.70
C GLU A 443 8.89 -4.82 30.25
N ALA A 444 9.44 -3.99 29.36
CA ALA A 444 10.22 -2.83 29.74
C ALA A 444 9.37 -1.80 30.52
N THR A 445 8.12 -1.56 30.08
CA THR A 445 7.22 -0.55 30.69
C THR A 445 6.83 -0.91 32.12
N ALA A 446 6.78 -2.20 32.49
CA ALA A 446 6.53 -2.63 33.85
C ALA A 446 7.59 -2.12 34.85
N GLY A 447 8.80 -1.77 34.38
CA GLY A 447 9.90 -1.19 35.17
C GLY A 447 9.98 0.35 35.17
N PHE A 448 9.14 1.06 34.41
CA PHE A 448 9.22 2.52 34.26
C PHE A 448 8.58 3.30 35.44
N SER A 449 9.13 3.18 36.64
CA SER A 449 8.79 4.04 37.78
C SER A 449 9.28 5.52 37.58
N ARG A 450 9.96 5.84 36.51
CA ARG A 450 10.59 7.15 36.24
C ARG A 450 9.79 8.11 35.39
N LEU A 451 8.70 7.65 34.75
CA LEU A 451 7.83 8.52 33.97
C LEU A 451 6.81 9.25 34.85
N PRO A 452 6.36 10.45 34.50
CA PRO A 452 5.23 11.10 35.11
C PRO A 452 3.97 10.22 35.09
N PRO A 453 3.09 10.30 36.11
CA PRO A 453 1.90 9.45 36.20
C PRO A 453 0.95 9.56 35.00
N ASP A 454 0.78 10.75 34.47
CA ASP A 454 -0.03 11.03 33.27
C ASP A 454 0.58 10.41 31.99
N GLU A 455 1.90 10.41 31.86
CA GLU A 455 2.61 9.78 30.74
C GLU A 455 2.57 8.25 30.85
N ILE A 456 2.61 7.70 32.07
CA ILE A 456 2.42 6.26 32.31
C ILE A 456 1.02 5.83 31.86
N GLU A 457 -0.01 6.58 32.25
CA GLU A 457 -1.40 6.23 31.87
C GLU A 457 -1.64 6.37 30.37
N ALA A 458 -1.12 7.43 29.74
CA ALA A 458 -1.17 7.58 28.28
C ALA A 458 -0.46 6.42 27.56
N THR A 459 0.71 6.01 28.04
CA THR A 459 1.47 4.88 27.49
C THR A 459 0.70 3.56 27.64
N ARG A 460 0.09 3.31 28.80
CA ARG A 460 -0.73 2.11 29.01
C ARG A 460 -1.95 2.07 28.09
N ARG A 461 -2.59 3.20 27.88
CA ARG A 461 -3.72 3.31 26.96
C ARG A 461 -3.30 3.03 25.52
N ASP A 462 -2.22 3.66 25.07
CA ASP A 462 -1.67 3.42 23.73
C ASP A 462 -1.24 1.95 23.58
N ALA A 463 -0.61 1.35 24.59
CA ALA A 463 -0.19 -0.05 24.58
C ALA A 463 -1.36 -1.01 24.43
N ARG A 464 -2.49 -0.78 25.14
CA ARG A 464 -3.70 -1.59 25.02
C ARG A 464 -4.26 -1.55 23.59
N LEU A 465 -4.36 -0.37 22.99
CA LEU A 465 -4.82 -0.22 21.63
C LEU A 465 -3.88 -0.89 20.61
N VAL A 466 -2.57 -0.67 20.76
CA VAL A 466 -1.56 -1.30 19.88
C VAL A 466 -1.62 -2.82 19.99
N PHE A 467 -1.79 -3.37 21.17
CA PHE A 467 -1.97 -4.81 21.40
C PHE A 467 -3.12 -5.37 20.56
N HIS A 468 -4.29 -4.73 20.63
CA HIS A 468 -5.47 -5.21 19.90
C HIS A 468 -5.30 -5.12 18.39
N VAL A 469 -4.69 -4.06 17.88
CA VAL A 469 -4.47 -3.90 16.44
C VAL A 469 -3.39 -4.87 15.95
N VAL A 470 -2.22 -4.92 16.58
CA VAL A 470 -1.14 -5.86 16.22
C VAL A 470 -1.61 -7.31 16.37
N GLY A 471 -2.41 -7.60 17.42
CA GLY A 471 -3.00 -8.92 17.64
C GLY A 471 -3.89 -9.39 16.49
N GLY A 472 -4.65 -8.49 15.87
CA GLY A 472 -5.46 -8.77 14.69
C GLY A 472 -4.62 -9.16 13.47
N TYR A 473 -3.49 -8.49 13.27
CA TYR A 473 -2.53 -8.83 12.20
C TYR A 473 -1.79 -10.16 12.45
N CYS A 474 -1.59 -10.54 13.71
CA CYS A 474 -0.88 -11.77 14.10
C CYS A 474 -1.81 -12.96 14.34
N ASP A 475 -3.11 -12.85 14.07
CA ASP A 475 -4.09 -13.90 14.34
C ASP A 475 -4.03 -14.42 15.80
N LEU A 476 -3.91 -13.48 16.76
CA LEU A 476 -3.92 -13.85 18.18
C LEU A 476 -5.30 -14.34 18.63
N PRO A 477 -5.37 -15.38 19.46
CA PRO A 477 -6.65 -15.88 19.97
C PRO A 477 -7.44 -14.80 20.72
N VAL A 478 -8.73 -14.74 20.43
CA VAL A 478 -9.68 -13.83 21.07
C VAL A 478 -10.66 -14.67 21.88
N SER A 479 -10.96 -14.25 23.11
CA SER A 479 -11.99 -14.84 23.96
C SER A 479 -13.16 -13.87 24.17
N PRO A 480 -14.32 -14.36 24.63
CA PRO A 480 -15.43 -13.50 25.04
C PRO A 480 -15.03 -12.45 26.09
N ASP A 481 -14.14 -12.81 27.03
CA ASP A 481 -13.60 -11.88 28.03
C ASP A 481 -12.75 -10.76 27.41
N THR A 482 -12.02 -11.09 26.33
CA THR A 482 -11.26 -10.09 25.57
C THR A 482 -12.19 -9.06 24.93
N LEU A 483 -13.28 -9.50 24.31
CA LEU A 483 -14.29 -8.59 23.73
C LEU A 483 -14.95 -7.74 24.81
N GLU A 484 -15.31 -8.32 25.96
CA GLU A 484 -15.90 -7.60 27.07
C GLU A 484 -14.93 -6.57 27.69
N SER A 485 -13.63 -6.86 27.68
CA SER A 485 -12.60 -5.90 28.08
C SER A 485 -12.56 -4.70 27.12
N VAL A 486 -12.66 -4.93 25.81
CA VAL A 486 -12.72 -3.85 24.81
C VAL A 486 -14.01 -3.02 24.98
N ARG A 487 -15.16 -3.64 25.24
CA ARG A 487 -16.41 -2.93 25.52
C ARG A 487 -16.27 -1.98 26.71
N ARG A 488 -15.69 -2.44 27.81
CA ARG A 488 -15.41 -1.57 28.96
C ARG A 488 -14.51 -0.41 28.61
N LEU A 489 -13.46 -0.63 27.81
CA LEU A 489 -12.60 0.45 27.33
C LEU A 489 -13.36 1.48 26.47
N ILE A 490 -14.32 1.04 25.66
CA ILE A 490 -15.19 1.94 24.89
C ILE A 490 -16.06 2.79 25.81
N ASP A 491 -16.65 2.17 26.85
CA ASP A 491 -17.55 2.85 27.79
C ASP A 491 -16.80 3.83 28.72
N GLU A 492 -15.58 3.49 29.10
CA GLU A 492 -14.69 4.31 29.91
C GLU A 492 -13.99 5.43 29.13
N SER A 493 -13.97 5.37 27.80
CA SER A 493 -13.30 6.38 26.96
C SER A 493 -14.03 7.72 27.00
N PRO A 494 -13.35 8.82 27.38
CA PRO A 494 -13.93 10.16 27.38
C PRO A 494 -14.42 10.56 26.00
N ALA A 495 -15.49 11.37 25.94
CA ALA A 495 -16.00 11.90 24.67
C ALA A 495 -14.98 12.77 23.90
N SER A 496 -13.98 13.32 24.60
CA SER A 496 -12.85 14.07 24.04
C SER A 496 -11.85 13.19 23.29
N GLU A 497 -11.82 11.88 23.56
CA GLU A 497 -10.93 10.89 22.92
C GLU A 497 -11.64 10.21 21.73
N SER A 498 -12.06 11.00 20.75
CA SER A 498 -12.87 10.53 19.63
C SER A 498 -12.15 9.50 18.74
N VAL A 499 -10.84 9.67 18.48
CA VAL A 499 -10.06 8.75 17.63
C VAL A 499 -9.82 7.40 18.31
N PRO A 500 -9.26 7.32 19.53
CA PRO A 500 -9.09 6.05 20.24
C PRO A 500 -10.41 5.26 20.39
N ARG A 501 -11.51 5.95 20.71
CA ARG A 501 -12.84 5.33 20.81
C ARG A 501 -13.31 4.74 19.47
N ALA A 502 -13.11 5.45 18.36
CA ALA A 502 -13.46 4.96 17.02
C ALA A 502 -12.63 3.72 16.63
N VAL A 503 -11.33 3.70 16.95
CA VAL A 503 -10.46 2.53 16.77
C VAL A 503 -10.94 1.35 17.61
N LEU A 504 -11.30 1.56 18.88
CA LEU A 504 -11.84 0.50 19.75
C LEU A 504 -13.14 -0.11 19.21
N LEU A 505 -14.03 0.68 18.63
CA LEU A 505 -15.26 0.19 17.99
C LEU A 505 -14.94 -0.71 16.79
N ASN A 506 -13.95 -0.36 15.99
CA ASN A 506 -13.47 -1.20 14.89
C ASN A 506 -12.86 -2.52 15.40
N VAL A 507 -12.05 -2.47 16.44
CA VAL A 507 -11.51 -3.66 17.12
C VAL A 507 -12.62 -4.54 17.70
N ALA A 508 -13.64 -3.95 18.33
CA ALA A 508 -14.78 -4.70 18.87
C ALA A 508 -15.57 -5.42 17.76
N ALA A 509 -15.75 -4.78 16.60
CA ALA A 509 -16.37 -5.39 15.43
C ALA A 509 -15.55 -6.60 14.92
N PHE A 510 -14.23 -6.44 14.80
CA PHE A 510 -13.31 -7.53 14.44
C PHE A 510 -13.39 -8.69 15.45
N TYR A 511 -13.38 -8.41 16.76
CA TYR A 511 -13.44 -9.46 17.79
C TYR A 511 -14.80 -10.17 17.83
N ALA A 512 -15.89 -9.42 17.72
CA ALA A 512 -17.22 -10.01 17.66
C ALA A 512 -17.35 -10.95 16.42
N HIS A 513 -16.82 -10.53 15.25
CA HIS A 513 -16.75 -11.37 14.06
C HIS A 513 -15.88 -12.60 14.29
N SER A 514 -14.68 -12.44 14.86
CA SER A 514 -13.76 -13.54 15.16
C SER A 514 -14.34 -14.58 16.13
N LEU A 515 -15.29 -14.19 16.98
CA LEU A 515 -16.02 -15.05 17.89
C LEU A 515 -17.34 -15.60 17.30
N GLY A 516 -17.61 -15.35 16.01
CA GLY A 516 -18.83 -15.80 15.36
C GLY A 516 -20.10 -15.01 15.70
N GLY A 517 -20.01 -13.94 16.45
CA GLY A 517 -21.13 -13.10 16.89
C GLY A 517 -21.56 -12.07 15.85
N MET A 518 -22.10 -12.50 14.70
CA MET A 518 -22.39 -11.65 13.54
C MET A 518 -23.30 -10.44 13.83
N PRO A 519 -24.41 -10.55 14.63
CA PRO A 519 -25.23 -9.39 14.97
C PRO A 519 -24.47 -8.34 15.78
N ALA A 520 -23.62 -8.75 16.72
CA ALA A 520 -22.80 -7.85 17.52
C ALA A 520 -21.70 -7.20 16.67
N ALA A 521 -21.07 -7.97 15.77
CA ALA A 521 -20.08 -7.46 14.82
C ALA A 521 -20.68 -6.36 13.94
N LEU A 522 -21.89 -6.57 13.42
CA LEU A 522 -22.62 -5.59 12.61
C LEU A 522 -22.93 -4.31 13.40
N ASP A 523 -23.37 -4.46 14.66
CA ASP A 523 -23.70 -3.31 15.50
C ASP A 523 -22.45 -2.47 15.82
N PHE A 524 -21.35 -3.09 16.27
CA PHE A 524 -20.08 -2.39 16.52
C PHE A 524 -19.51 -1.74 15.27
N ALA A 525 -19.55 -2.43 14.14
CA ALA A 525 -19.05 -1.90 12.87
C ALA A 525 -19.84 -0.64 12.44
N ASN A 526 -21.17 -0.68 12.56
CA ASN A 526 -22.01 0.50 12.27
C ASN A 526 -21.78 1.67 13.23
N GLN A 527 -21.53 1.40 14.51
CA GLN A 527 -21.12 2.43 15.47
C GLN A 527 -19.73 2.98 15.06
N GLY A 528 -18.82 2.12 14.66
CA GLY A 528 -17.51 2.47 14.14
C GLY A 528 -17.57 3.39 12.93
N VAL A 529 -18.41 3.08 11.93
CA VAL A 529 -18.64 3.96 10.75
C VAL A 529 -19.05 5.35 11.18
N ARG A 530 -20.01 5.48 12.13
CA ARG A 530 -20.45 6.79 12.62
C ARG A 530 -19.33 7.53 13.34
N ALA A 531 -18.56 6.84 14.18
CA ALA A 531 -17.43 7.42 14.91
C ALA A 531 -16.32 7.86 13.97
N MET A 532 -15.94 7.02 12.98
CA MET A 532 -14.91 7.34 12.01
C MET A 532 -15.30 8.48 11.07
N ARG A 533 -16.60 8.60 10.70
CA ARG A 533 -17.11 9.77 9.99
C ARG A 533 -17.00 11.05 10.82
N HIS A 534 -17.28 10.98 12.11
CA HIS A 534 -17.17 12.14 13.02
C HIS A 534 -15.73 12.63 13.13
N VAL A 535 -14.76 11.73 13.17
CA VAL A 535 -13.33 12.08 13.22
C VAL A 535 -12.74 12.33 11.83
N GLY A 536 -13.47 12.09 10.74
CA GLY A 536 -13.00 12.34 9.37
C GLY A 536 -11.99 11.33 8.84
N SER A 537 -11.87 10.13 9.43
CA SER A 537 -10.93 9.11 8.97
C SER A 537 -11.52 8.24 7.86
N VAL A 538 -11.07 8.45 6.63
CA VAL A 538 -11.46 7.62 5.47
C VAL A 538 -10.94 6.19 5.61
N VAL A 539 -9.71 6.01 6.08
CA VAL A 539 -9.11 4.70 6.36
C VAL A 539 -9.97 3.92 7.35
N GLY A 540 -10.34 4.56 8.46
CA GLY A 540 -11.17 3.93 9.48
C GLY A 540 -12.58 3.59 8.99
N ILE A 541 -13.23 4.46 8.17
CA ILE A 541 -14.52 4.18 7.55
C ILE A 541 -14.43 2.93 6.67
N ASN A 542 -13.39 2.83 5.84
CA ASN A 542 -13.20 1.68 4.95
C ASN A 542 -13.07 0.37 5.74
N HIS A 543 -12.23 0.33 6.79
CA HIS A 543 -12.11 -0.85 7.64
C HIS A 543 -13.45 -1.24 8.28
N CYS A 544 -14.21 -0.27 8.80
CA CYS A 544 -15.54 -0.54 9.36
C CYS A 544 -16.50 -1.11 8.30
N TYR A 545 -16.47 -0.60 7.06
CA TYR A 545 -17.27 -1.14 5.97
C TYR A 545 -16.93 -2.60 5.67
N LEU A 546 -15.66 -2.99 5.72
CA LEU A 546 -15.29 -4.39 5.54
C LEU A 546 -15.89 -5.29 6.61
N HIS A 547 -15.96 -4.83 7.86
CA HIS A 547 -16.63 -5.59 8.93
C HIS A 547 -18.16 -5.59 8.78
N VAL A 548 -18.78 -4.48 8.34
CA VAL A 548 -20.23 -4.44 8.03
C VAL A 548 -20.57 -5.45 6.93
N GLY A 549 -19.84 -5.42 5.83
CA GLY A 549 -20.06 -6.33 4.71
C GLY A 549 -19.82 -7.79 5.08
N SER A 550 -18.76 -8.08 5.87
CA SER A 550 -18.48 -9.44 6.37
C SER A 550 -19.62 -9.98 7.24
N ALA A 551 -20.15 -9.15 8.15
CA ALA A 551 -21.28 -9.56 8.97
C ALA A 551 -22.53 -9.83 8.11
N HIS A 552 -22.87 -8.97 7.14
CA HIS A 552 -23.94 -9.20 6.19
C HIS A 552 -23.75 -10.49 5.39
N LEU A 553 -22.53 -10.73 4.88
CA LEU A 553 -22.20 -11.97 4.13
C LEU A 553 -22.50 -13.22 4.96
N ARG A 554 -22.09 -13.24 6.23
CA ARG A 554 -22.31 -14.39 7.13
C ARG A 554 -23.77 -14.52 7.59
N LEU A 555 -24.50 -13.41 7.73
CA LEU A 555 -25.94 -13.39 7.98
C LEU A 555 -26.78 -13.78 6.75
N GLY A 556 -26.13 -14.04 5.60
CA GLY A 556 -26.79 -14.41 4.35
C GLY A 556 -27.49 -13.27 3.65
N GLN A 557 -27.22 -12.03 4.02
CA GLN A 557 -27.71 -10.79 3.41
C GLN A 557 -26.76 -10.38 2.27
N LEU A 558 -26.74 -11.18 1.19
CA LEU A 558 -25.71 -11.10 0.16
C LEU A 558 -25.76 -9.81 -0.64
N ARG A 559 -26.95 -9.25 -0.86
CA ARG A 559 -27.12 -7.97 -1.57
C ARG A 559 -26.58 -6.80 -0.77
N ASP A 560 -26.83 -6.79 0.54
CA ASP A 560 -26.30 -5.78 1.44
C ASP A 560 -24.78 -5.87 1.54
N ALA A 561 -24.23 -7.09 1.65
CA ALA A 561 -22.80 -7.35 1.65
C ALA A 561 -22.11 -6.81 0.38
N GLU A 562 -22.66 -7.15 -0.79
CA GLU A 562 -22.15 -6.67 -2.08
C GLU A 562 -22.21 -5.14 -2.17
N ALA A 563 -23.30 -4.51 -1.76
CA ALA A 563 -23.47 -3.05 -1.81
C ALA A 563 -22.41 -2.35 -0.94
N VAL A 564 -22.23 -2.83 0.30
CA VAL A 564 -21.25 -2.25 1.24
C VAL A 564 -19.81 -2.47 0.76
N PHE A 565 -19.47 -3.64 0.22
CA PHE A 565 -18.13 -3.89 -0.31
C PHE A 565 -17.83 -3.09 -1.58
N ARG A 566 -18.84 -2.83 -2.43
CA ARG A 566 -18.70 -1.90 -3.57
C ARG A 566 -18.47 -0.46 -3.08
N GLU A 567 -19.19 -0.03 -2.04
CA GLU A 567 -18.97 1.29 -1.43
C GLU A 567 -17.56 1.39 -0.83
N ALA A 568 -17.09 0.34 -0.13
CA ALA A 568 -15.73 0.28 0.42
C ALA A 568 -14.66 0.34 -0.67
N SER A 569 -14.82 -0.45 -1.77
CA SER A 569 -13.89 -0.45 -2.90
C SER A 569 -13.87 0.92 -3.60
N ALA A 570 -15.04 1.51 -3.85
CA ALA A 570 -15.16 2.83 -4.46
C ALA A 570 -14.55 3.93 -3.57
N LEU A 571 -14.82 3.90 -2.25
CA LEU A 571 -14.25 4.83 -1.28
C LEU A 571 -12.71 4.72 -1.24
N ALA A 572 -12.19 3.50 -1.24
CA ALA A 572 -10.75 3.26 -1.27
C ALA A 572 -10.13 3.72 -2.60
N GLU A 573 -10.76 3.40 -3.74
CA GLU A 573 -10.30 3.85 -5.05
C GLU A 573 -10.32 5.37 -5.17
N GLU A 574 -11.38 5.99 -4.71
CA GLU A 574 -11.59 7.43 -4.76
C GLU A 574 -10.51 8.19 -3.96
N ASN A 575 -10.19 7.72 -2.77
CA ASN A 575 -9.31 8.44 -1.85
C ASN A 575 -7.84 7.95 -1.94
N PHE A 576 -7.61 6.68 -2.22
CA PHE A 576 -6.27 6.08 -2.17
C PHE A 576 -5.81 5.45 -3.49
N GLY A 577 -6.71 5.30 -4.46
CA GLY A 577 -6.36 4.81 -5.77
C GLY A 577 -6.66 3.34 -6.07
N ALA A 578 -6.62 3.03 -7.37
CA ALA A 578 -6.92 1.70 -7.89
C ALA A 578 -5.99 0.60 -7.35
N ASP A 579 -4.74 0.95 -7.04
CA ASP A 579 -3.72 0.02 -6.54
C ASP A 579 -3.46 0.17 -5.04
N SER A 580 -4.41 0.74 -4.28
CA SER A 580 -4.26 0.84 -2.82
C SER A 580 -4.52 -0.50 -2.14
N GLY A 581 -3.78 -0.78 -1.05
CA GLY A 581 -4.00 -1.98 -0.24
C GLY A 581 -5.41 -2.06 0.33
N LEU A 582 -6.03 -0.92 0.70
CA LEU A 582 -7.42 -0.85 1.16
C LEU A 582 -8.42 -1.25 0.06
N ARG A 583 -8.19 -0.81 -1.18
CA ARG A 583 -9.01 -1.26 -2.30
C ARG A 583 -8.83 -2.75 -2.55
N ALA A 584 -7.59 -3.25 -2.53
CA ALA A 584 -7.34 -4.68 -2.69
C ALA A 584 -8.07 -5.50 -1.63
N CYS A 585 -8.02 -5.11 -0.35
CA CYS A 585 -8.80 -5.76 0.71
C CYS A 585 -10.32 -5.71 0.43
N SER A 586 -10.83 -4.56 -0.02
CA SER A 586 -12.25 -4.39 -0.35
C SER A 586 -12.67 -5.26 -1.55
N ASP A 587 -11.82 -5.34 -2.58
CA ASP A 587 -12.08 -6.16 -3.77
C ASP A 587 -12.01 -7.68 -3.49
N VAL A 588 -11.15 -8.14 -2.57
CA VAL A 588 -11.16 -9.52 -2.07
C VAL A 588 -12.51 -9.84 -1.42
N MET A 589 -13.00 -8.96 -0.55
CA MET A 589 -14.28 -9.16 0.13
C MET A 589 -15.46 -9.05 -0.83
N LEU A 590 -15.40 -8.14 -1.81
CA LEU A 590 -16.40 -8.02 -2.85
C LEU A 590 -16.48 -9.29 -3.73
N ALA A 591 -15.33 -9.85 -4.07
CA ALA A 591 -15.27 -11.09 -4.85
C ALA A 591 -15.97 -12.26 -4.14
N ALA A 592 -15.84 -12.35 -2.81
CA ALA A 592 -16.55 -13.35 -2.02
C ALA A 592 -18.08 -13.18 -2.10
N ALA A 593 -18.58 -11.94 -2.02
CA ALA A 593 -20.01 -11.66 -2.15
C ALA A 593 -20.52 -11.96 -3.58
N LEU A 594 -19.77 -11.59 -4.62
CA LEU A 594 -20.09 -11.90 -6.01
C LEU A 594 -20.15 -13.42 -6.26
N TYR A 595 -19.14 -14.16 -5.74
CA TYR A 595 -19.12 -15.62 -5.83
C TYR A 595 -20.36 -16.23 -5.16
N ALA A 596 -20.70 -15.81 -3.94
CA ALA A 596 -21.86 -16.31 -3.21
C ALA A 596 -23.18 -16.10 -3.98
N ARG A 597 -23.31 -14.99 -4.71
CA ARG A 597 -24.45 -14.67 -5.56
C ARG A 597 -24.42 -15.32 -6.96
N GLY A 598 -23.36 -16.07 -7.28
CA GLY A 598 -23.23 -16.81 -8.53
C GLY A 598 -22.55 -16.05 -9.68
N ASP A 599 -22.08 -14.84 -9.47
CA ASP A 599 -21.24 -14.09 -10.42
C ASP A 599 -19.77 -14.55 -10.27
N ILE A 600 -19.49 -15.74 -10.79
CA ILE A 600 -18.16 -16.37 -10.67
C ILE A 600 -17.11 -15.64 -11.50
N ASP A 601 -17.50 -15.15 -12.68
CA ASP A 601 -16.57 -14.46 -13.58
C ASP A 601 -16.17 -13.09 -13.00
N GLY A 602 -17.14 -12.33 -12.50
CA GLY A 602 -16.88 -11.07 -11.80
C GLY A 602 -16.06 -11.26 -10.51
N ALA A 603 -16.29 -12.35 -9.79
CA ALA A 603 -15.49 -12.71 -8.62
C ALA A 603 -14.05 -13.03 -8.99
N ARG A 604 -13.82 -13.84 -10.04
CA ARG A 604 -12.48 -14.23 -10.52
C ARG A 604 -11.66 -13.02 -11.00
N GLU A 605 -12.26 -12.17 -11.83
CA GLU A 605 -11.61 -10.98 -12.39
C GLU A 605 -11.06 -10.06 -11.28
N ARG A 606 -11.80 -9.91 -10.17
CA ARG A 606 -11.41 -9.06 -9.06
C ARG A 606 -10.46 -9.72 -8.08
N LEU A 607 -10.68 -11.01 -7.78
CA LEU A 607 -10.01 -11.70 -6.70
C LEU A 607 -8.50 -11.85 -6.92
N GLU A 608 -8.09 -12.32 -8.10
CA GLU A 608 -6.69 -12.70 -8.32
C GLU A 608 -5.71 -11.51 -8.15
N PRO A 609 -5.92 -10.36 -8.82
CA PRO A 609 -5.04 -9.20 -8.61
C PRO A 609 -5.14 -8.64 -7.20
N ALA A 610 -6.34 -8.64 -6.60
CA ALA A 610 -6.56 -8.09 -5.27
C ALA A 610 -5.91 -8.95 -4.17
N LEU A 611 -6.04 -10.28 -4.26
CA LEU A 611 -5.42 -11.21 -3.30
C LEU A 611 -3.89 -11.15 -3.38
N ALA A 612 -3.32 -11.12 -4.59
CA ALA A 612 -1.87 -10.96 -4.79
C ALA A 612 -1.35 -9.65 -4.18
N GLN A 613 -2.10 -8.57 -4.31
CA GLN A 613 -1.75 -7.29 -3.70
C GLN A 613 -1.90 -7.33 -2.17
N ALA A 614 -2.94 -7.95 -1.63
CA ALA A 614 -3.10 -8.12 -0.18
C ALA A 614 -1.97 -8.98 0.43
N GLU A 615 -1.49 -10.02 -0.29
CA GLU A 615 -0.33 -10.82 0.09
C GLU A 615 0.95 -9.97 0.18
N ALA A 616 1.14 -9.02 -0.72
CA ALA A 616 2.30 -8.13 -0.74
C ALA A 616 2.20 -6.95 0.24
N GLY A 617 0.98 -6.62 0.72
CA GLY A 617 0.67 -5.40 1.47
C GLY A 617 0.04 -5.63 2.84
N ASP A 618 -0.96 -4.81 3.16
CA ASP A 618 -1.59 -4.63 4.48
C ASP A 618 -2.83 -5.53 4.72
N GLY A 619 -2.82 -6.78 4.20
CA GLY A 619 -3.90 -7.72 4.49
C GLY A 619 -3.86 -8.24 5.93
N TRP A 620 -5.04 -8.47 6.54
CA TRP A 620 -5.17 -9.12 7.85
C TRP A 620 -5.95 -10.44 7.73
N ILE A 621 -6.05 -11.17 8.83
CA ILE A 621 -6.53 -12.56 8.84
C ILE A 621 -7.88 -12.76 8.13
N ASP A 622 -8.88 -11.88 8.33
CA ASP A 622 -10.20 -12.06 7.71
C ASP A 622 -10.17 -11.92 6.18
N VAL A 623 -9.32 -11.01 5.65
CA VAL A 623 -9.11 -10.85 4.20
C VAL A 623 -8.49 -12.11 3.61
N TYR A 624 -7.50 -12.70 4.30
CA TYR A 624 -6.86 -13.92 3.83
C TYR A 624 -7.79 -15.13 3.90
N LEU A 625 -8.53 -15.29 5.00
CA LEU A 625 -9.51 -16.38 5.14
C LEU A 625 -10.56 -16.30 4.02
N GLU A 626 -11.11 -15.12 3.79
CA GLU A 626 -12.15 -14.91 2.76
C GLU A 626 -11.60 -15.10 1.35
N GLY A 627 -10.44 -14.48 1.08
CA GLY A 627 -9.82 -14.51 -0.24
C GLY A 627 -9.42 -15.92 -0.67
N TYR A 628 -8.74 -16.66 0.19
CA TYR A 628 -8.30 -18.02 -0.14
C TYR A 628 -9.46 -19.02 -0.18
N GLU A 629 -10.45 -18.90 0.70
CA GLU A 629 -11.66 -19.73 0.64
C GLU A 629 -12.41 -19.50 -0.68
N THR A 630 -12.54 -18.24 -1.11
CA THR A 630 -13.18 -17.89 -2.38
C THR A 630 -12.37 -18.36 -3.58
N ALA A 631 -11.04 -18.21 -3.56
CA ALA A 631 -10.16 -18.70 -4.62
C ALA A 631 -10.25 -20.23 -4.78
N ALA A 632 -10.21 -20.96 -3.67
CA ALA A 632 -10.39 -22.40 -3.67
C ALA A 632 -11.79 -22.80 -4.16
N ALA A 633 -12.83 -22.06 -3.74
CA ALA A 633 -14.21 -22.33 -4.16
C ALA A 633 -14.41 -22.10 -5.66
N ILE A 634 -13.82 -21.07 -6.25
CA ILE A 634 -13.82 -20.82 -7.70
C ILE A 634 -13.10 -22.00 -8.43
N ALA A 635 -11.91 -22.38 -7.97
CA ALA A 635 -11.14 -23.48 -8.58
C ALA A 635 -11.89 -24.81 -8.48
N PHE A 636 -12.55 -25.10 -7.35
CA PHE A 636 -13.42 -26.27 -7.20
C PHE A 636 -14.62 -26.21 -8.16
N THR A 637 -15.23 -25.04 -8.36
CA THR A 637 -16.34 -24.84 -9.28
C THR A 637 -15.93 -25.13 -10.72
N ASP A 638 -14.75 -24.70 -11.13
CA ASP A 638 -14.18 -24.96 -12.45
C ASP A 638 -13.73 -26.42 -12.62
N GLY A 639 -13.65 -27.21 -11.56
CA GLY A 639 -13.08 -28.55 -11.57
C GLY A 639 -11.58 -28.58 -11.80
N ASP A 640 -10.89 -27.44 -11.66
CA ASP A 640 -9.44 -27.35 -11.82
C ASP A 640 -8.72 -27.69 -10.51
N LEU A 641 -8.48 -28.99 -10.32
CA LEU A 641 -7.82 -29.48 -9.11
C LEU A 641 -6.36 -29.01 -8.97
N ARG A 642 -5.70 -28.61 -10.08
CA ARG A 642 -4.36 -28.02 -10.03
C ARG A 642 -4.41 -26.60 -9.49
N ALA A 643 -5.37 -25.80 -9.94
CA ALA A 643 -5.58 -24.47 -9.38
C ALA A 643 -5.90 -24.53 -7.88
N VAL A 644 -6.64 -25.55 -7.41
CA VAL A 644 -6.84 -25.77 -5.98
C VAL A 644 -5.50 -26.01 -5.26
N GLU A 645 -4.62 -26.87 -5.79
CA GLU A 645 -3.29 -27.12 -5.21
C GLU A 645 -2.44 -25.85 -5.15
N ASP A 646 -2.46 -25.04 -6.21
CA ASP A 646 -1.74 -23.76 -6.25
C ASP A 646 -2.24 -22.79 -5.18
N VAL A 647 -3.57 -22.70 -4.98
CA VAL A 647 -4.18 -21.92 -3.89
C VAL A 647 -3.72 -22.44 -2.53
N LEU A 648 -3.72 -23.75 -2.31
CA LEU A 648 -3.29 -24.36 -1.06
C LEU A 648 -1.80 -24.12 -0.76
N MET A 649 -0.92 -24.10 -1.77
CA MET A 649 0.49 -23.75 -1.62
C MET A 649 0.67 -22.28 -1.26
N ARG A 650 -0.04 -21.36 -1.90
CA ARG A 650 -0.02 -19.93 -1.57
C ARG A 650 -0.50 -19.70 -0.13
N MET A 651 -1.59 -20.36 0.24
CA MET A 651 -2.19 -20.31 1.57
C MET A 651 -1.21 -20.78 2.66
N GLU A 652 -0.47 -21.87 2.43
CA GLU A 652 0.56 -22.36 3.34
C GLU A 652 1.70 -21.37 3.52
N ARG A 653 2.19 -20.80 2.41
CA ARG A 653 3.25 -19.78 2.44
C ARG A 653 2.83 -18.58 3.27
N THR A 654 1.67 -18.00 2.97
CA THR A 654 1.15 -16.83 3.69
C THR A 654 0.91 -17.11 5.17
N ALA A 655 0.33 -18.28 5.48
CA ALA A 655 0.10 -18.69 6.86
C ALA A 655 1.40 -18.80 7.66
N ARG A 656 2.44 -19.37 7.07
CA ARG A 656 3.76 -19.53 7.71
C ARG A 656 4.49 -18.19 7.86
N GLU A 657 4.56 -17.39 6.80
CA GLU A 657 5.30 -16.11 6.79
C GLU A 657 4.70 -15.10 7.77
N ARG A 658 3.38 -15.11 7.94
CA ARG A 658 2.67 -14.17 8.81
C ARG A 658 2.24 -14.76 10.16
N GLY A 659 2.45 -16.05 10.39
CA GLY A 659 2.09 -16.71 11.64
C GLY A 659 0.57 -16.92 11.83
N LEU A 660 -0.21 -17.04 10.75
CA LEU A 660 -1.68 -17.09 10.76
C LEU A 660 -2.19 -18.51 11.03
N ARG A 661 -2.55 -18.78 12.28
CA ARG A 661 -2.93 -20.11 12.76
C ARG A 661 -4.27 -20.59 12.18
N ARG A 662 -5.28 -19.72 12.11
CA ARG A 662 -6.60 -20.05 11.53
C ARG A 662 -6.50 -20.32 10.04
N LEU A 663 -5.62 -19.58 9.33
CA LEU A 663 -5.39 -19.81 7.90
C LEU A 663 -4.74 -21.18 7.64
N ALA A 664 -3.74 -21.54 8.45
CA ALA A 664 -3.10 -22.87 8.37
C ALA A 664 -4.10 -24.01 8.64
N ALA A 665 -4.98 -23.84 9.64
CA ALA A 665 -6.01 -24.82 9.95
C ALA A 665 -7.08 -24.90 8.85
N LEU A 666 -7.56 -23.78 8.31
CA LEU A 666 -8.52 -23.77 7.20
C LEU A 666 -7.96 -24.46 5.95
N ARG A 667 -6.66 -24.32 5.68
CA ARG A 667 -5.99 -25.04 4.61
C ARG A 667 -6.16 -26.55 4.75
N GLU A 668 -6.00 -27.14 5.94
CA GLU A 668 -6.15 -28.58 6.16
C GLU A 668 -7.60 -29.05 5.85
N THR A 669 -8.61 -28.26 6.14
CA THR A 669 -10.00 -28.60 5.78
C THR A 669 -10.20 -28.62 4.27
N LEU A 670 -9.57 -27.70 3.53
CA LEU A 670 -9.61 -27.67 2.07
C LEU A 670 -8.81 -28.82 1.45
N VAL A 671 -7.67 -29.23 2.05
CA VAL A 671 -6.92 -30.45 1.66
C VAL A 671 -7.81 -31.67 1.84
N ALA A 672 -8.52 -31.78 2.96
CA ALA A 672 -9.45 -32.88 3.18
C ALA A 672 -10.56 -32.93 2.10
N ARG A 673 -11.14 -31.79 1.74
CA ARG A 673 -12.14 -31.70 0.66
C ARG A 673 -11.58 -32.13 -0.70
N LEU A 674 -10.37 -31.67 -1.05
CA LEU A 674 -9.68 -32.08 -2.28
C LEU A 674 -9.46 -33.59 -2.32
N ALA A 675 -9.00 -34.18 -1.19
CA ALA A 675 -8.78 -35.60 -1.05
C ALA A 675 -10.09 -36.41 -1.18
N ILE A 676 -11.20 -35.93 -0.59
CA ILE A 676 -12.52 -36.54 -0.74
C ILE A 676 -12.97 -36.59 -2.21
N LEU A 677 -12.78 -35.47 -2.94
CA LEU A 677 -13.13 -35.38 -4.36
C LEU A 677 -12.29 -36.31 -5.24
N ARG A 678 -11.05 -36.61 -4.84
CA ARG A 678 -10.17 -37.58 -5.51
C ARG A 678 -10.43 -39.04 -5.09
N GLY A 679 -11.29 -39.26 -4.09
CA GLY A 679 -11.50 -40.60 -3.50
C GLY A 679 -10.36 -41.08 -2.60
N ASP A 680 -9.43 -40.18 -2.23
CA ASP A 680 -8.34 -40.46 -1.30
C ASP A 680 -8.77 -40.19 0.14
N TYR A 681 -9.58 -41.11 0.65
CA TYR A 681 -10.15 -41.02 1.99
C TYR A 681 -9.12 -41.11 3.13
N PRO A 682 -7.99 -41.90 2.99
CA PRO A 682 -6.92 -41.87 3.98
C PRO A 682 -6.27 -40.52 4.11
N GLU A 683 -5.99 -39.81 3.02
CA GLU A 683 -5.44 -38.46 3.07
C GLU A 683 -6.43 -37.45 3.65
N ALA A 684 -7.73 -37.61 3.34
CA ALA A 684 -8.77 -36.76 3.96
C ALA A 684 -8.78 -36.88 5.49
N GLU A 685 -8.69 -38.14 6.02
CA GLU A 685 -8.57 -38.36 7.47
C GLU A 685 -7.28 -37.77 8.05
N ALA A 686 -6.16 -37.97 7.37
CA ALA A 686 -4.87 -37.43 7.79
C ALA A 686 -4.89 -35.91 7.85
N ALA A 687 -5.52 -35.24 6.86
CA ALA A 687 -5.66 -33.78 6.83
C ALA A 687 -6.52 -33.29 8.00
N LEU A 688 -7.66 -33.90 8.26
CA LEU A 688 -8.50 -33.58 9.42
C LEU A 688 -7.80 -33.83 10.76
N ALA A 689 -6.94 -34.86 10.84
CA ALA A 689 -6.15 -35.15 12.03
C ALA A 689 -5.00 -34.14 12.28
N ARG A 690 -4.51 -33.46 11.23
CA ARG A 690 -3.50 -32.39 11.33
C ARG A 690 -4.05 -31.07 11.86
N LEU A 691 -5.37 -30.91 11.99
CA LEU A 691 -5.97 -29.70 12.55
C LEU A 691 -5.41 -29.40 13.94
N THR A 692 -4.95 -28.19 14.14
CA THR A 692 -4.42 -27.73 15.42
C THR A 692 -5.06 -26.39 15.81
N PRO A 693 -5.92 -26.38 16.86
CA PRO A 693 -6.33 -27.51 17.69
C PRO A 693 -7.24 -28.50 16.94
N PRO A 694 -7.30 -29.80 17.36
CA PRO A 694 -8.15 -30.79 16.72
C PRO A 694 -9.62 -30.39 16.72
N TYR A 695 -10.31 -30.62 15.60
CA TYR A 695 -11.76 -30.43 15.58
C TYR A 695 -12.44 -31.43 16.53
N ARG A 696 -13.42 -30.94 17.29
CA ARG A 696 -14.34 -31.75 18.11
C ARG A 696 -15.74 -31.16 18.04
N PRO A 697 -16.79 -31.97 17.93
CA PRO A 697 -18.15 -31.47 18.00
C PRO A 697 -18.41 -30.70 19.30
N GLY A 698 -19.10 -29.56 19.21
CA GLY A 698 -19.39 -28.69 20.35
C GLY A 698 -18.30 -27.71 20.76
N ARG A 699 -17.11 -27.73 20.13
CA ARG A 699 -16.01 -26.77 20.46
C ARG A 699 -16.47 -25.32 20.37
N TRP A 700 -17.35 -24.97 19.46
CA TRP A 700 -17.87 -23.63 19.28
C TRP A 700 -18.53 -23.01 20.54
N ARG A 701 -18.90 -23.84 21.55
CA ARG A 701 -19.45 -23.37 22.84
C ARG A 701 -18.35 -22.89 23.78
N ASP A 702 -17.21 -23.59 23.79
CA ASP A 702 -16.11 -23.36 24.73
C ASP A 702 -15.05 -22.45 24.15
N ASP A 703 -14.79 -22.55 22.83
CA ASP A 703 -13.76 -21.80 22.10
C ASP A 703 -14.29 -21.35 20.73
N PRO A 704 -15.17 -20.34 20.68
CA PRO A 704 -15.81 -19.87 19.47
C PRO A 704 -14.84 -19.19 18.48
N TYR A 705 -13.59 -18.93 18.85
CA TYR A 705 -12.59 -18.34 17.98
C TYR A 705 -12.31 -19.15 16.71
N TRP A 706 -12.52 -20.48 16.78
CA TRP A 706 -12.27 -21.41 15.67
C TRP A 706 -13.49 -21.67 14.79
N TRP A 707 -14.60 -20.95 14.97
CA TRP A 707 -15.89 -21.22 14.32
C TRP A 707 -15.78 -21.45 12.81
N ARG A 708 -14.94 -20.67 12.10
CA ARG A 708 -14.79 -20.77 10.65
C ARG A 708 -14.09 -22.05 10.22
N VAL A 709 -13.07 -22.45 10.94
CA VAL A 709 -12.36 -23.72 10.73
C VAL A 709 -13.26 -24.88 11.11
N ASP A 710 -14.04 -24.75 12.18
CA ASP A 710 -14.97 -25.80 12.65
C ASP A 710 -16.11 -26.04 11.67
N ASP A 711 -16.67 -25.00 11.08
CA ASP A 711 -17.72 -25.14 10.05
C ASP A 711 -17.21 -25.96 8.85
N GLU A 712 -16.02 -25.66 8.34
CA GLU A 712 -15.42 -26.38 7.21
C GLU A 712 -14.94 -27.81 7.61
N ALA A 713 -14.45 -27.99 8.83
CA ALA A 713 -14.06 -29.30 9.36
C ALA A 713 -15.29 -30.22 9.53
N ALA A 714 -16.40 -29.71 10.08
CA ALA A 714 -17.65 -30.42 10.20
C ALA A 714 -18.21 -30.80 8.84
N LEU A 715 -18.17 -29.88 7.86
CA LEU A 715 -18.58 -30.14 6.49
C LEU A 715 -17.73 -31.24 5.84
N ALA A 716 -16.39 -31.15 5.95
CA ALA A 716 -15.49 -32.17 5.40
C ALA A 716 -15.68 -33.52 6.07
N THR A 717 -15.89 -33.53 7.39
CA THR A 717 -16.20 -34.76 8.16
C THR A 717 -17.51 -35.41 7.67
N ALA A 718 -18.56 -34.62 7.49
CA ALA A 718 -19.84 -35.10 6.98
C ALA A 718 -19.75 -35.66 5.56
N LEU A 719 -19.02 -34.98 4.67
CA LEU A 719 -18.80 -35.45 3.30
C LEU A 719 -17.98 -36.72 3.26
N LEU A 720 -16.96 -36.87 4.09
CA LEU A 720 -16.16 -38.10 4.21
C LEU A 720 -16.98 -39.25 4.72
N ALA A 721 -17.81 -39.03 5.76
CA ALA A 721 -18.71 -40.04 6.31
C ALA A 721 -19.76 -40.49 5.28
N LEU A 722 -20.35 -39.52 4.51
CA LEU A 722 -21.26 -39.85 3.41
C LEU A 722 -20.58 -40.66 2.29
N ALA A 723 -19.35 -40.37 1.97
CA ALA A 723 -18.58 -41.13 0.95
C ALA A 723 -18.26 -42.54 1.39
N ARG A 724 -18.16 -42.79 2.71
CA ARG A 724 -17.91 -44.11 3.33
C ARG A 724 -19.20 -44.84 3.74
N GLU A 725 -20.37 -44.27 3.46
CA GLU A 725 -21.68 -44.77 3.89
C GLU A 725 -21.86 -44.85 5.42
N ASP A 726 -21.06 -44.06 6.18
CA ASP A 726 -21.26 -43.88 7.63
C ASP A 726 -22.34 -42.81 7.87
N LEU A 727 -23.60 -43.23 7.75
CA LEU A 727 -24.73 -42.30 7.89
C LEU A 727 -24.87 -41.74 9.33
N PRO A 728 -24.57 -42.49 10.41
CA PRO A 728 -24.57 -41.92 11.77
C PRO A 728 -23.50 -40.86 11.98
N GLY A 729 -22.28 -41.10 11.49
CA GLY A 729 -21.18 -40.13 11.57
C GLY A 729 -21.48 -38.84 10.80
N ALA A 730 -22.06 -38.98 9.60
CA ALA A 730 -22.52 -37.84 8.82
C ALA A 730 -23.59 -37.01 9.57
N GLU A 731 -24.58 -37.68 10.17
CA GLU A 731 -25.66 -37.03 10.93
C GLU A 731 -25.10 -36.25 12.14
N ALA A 732 -24.19 -36.87 12.88
CA ALA A 732 -23.56 -36.22 14.03
C ALA A 732 -22.82 -34.94 13.65
N ALA A 733 -22.00 -34.96 12.58
CA ALA A 733 -21.28 -33.81 12.08
C ALA A 733 -22.22 -32.71 11.56
N LEU A 734 -23.29 -33.07 10.83
CA LEU A 734 -24.26 -32.10 10.31
C LEU A 734 -25.12 -31.47 11.42
N ASN A 735 -25.43 -32.22 12.48
CA ASN A 735 -26.18 -31.68 13.63
C ASN A 735 -25.30 -30.68 14.40
N ASP A 736 -24.00 -30.93 14.58
CA ASP A 736 -23.08 -30.00 15.21
C ASP A 736 -22.96 -28.71 14.38
N LEU A 737 -22.77 -28.84 13.07
CA LEU A 737 -22.70 -27.70 12.15
C LEU A 737 -23.98 -26.86 12.18
N SER A 738 -25.15 -27.51 12.14
CA SER A 738 -26.44 -26.81 12.20
C SER A 738 -26.61 -26.04 13.51
N GLN A 739 -26.34 -26.69 14.66
CA GLN A 739 -26.46 -26.04 15.98
C GLN A 739 -25.50 -24.83 16.11
N ALA A 740 -24.26 -24.98 15.67
CA ALA A 740 -23.27 -23.93 15.68
C ALA A 740 -23.70 -22.73 14.81
N ALA A 741 -24.17 -23.03 13.60
CA ALA A 741 -24.61 -22.02 12.63
C ALA A 741 -25.90 -21.30 13.10
N GLU A 742 -26.87 -22.02 13.64
CA GLU A 742 -28.12 -21.44 14.19
C GLU A 742 -27.83 -20.54 15.39
N ALA A 743 -27.00 -20.98 16.33
CA ALA A 743 -26.65 -20.20 17.52
C ALA A 743 -26.01 -18.84 17.17
N SER A 744 -25.26 -18.78 16.07
CA SER A 744 -24.54 -17.59 15.61
C SER A 744 -25.19 -16.91 14.40
N ARG A 745 -26.34 -17.39 13.95
CA ARG A 745 -27.10 -16.89 12.77
C ARG A 745 -26.27 -16.86 11.49
N ARG A 746 -25.41 -17.89 11.26
CA ARG A 746 -24.61 -18.01 10.04
C ARG A 746 -25.38 -18.81 8.99
N GLU A 747 -25.83 -18.14 7.93
CA GLU A 747 -26.77 -18.72 6.96
C GLU A 747 -26.12 -19.72 5.98
N ALA A 748 -24.93 -19.45 5.46
CA ALA A 748 -24.29 -20.31 4.47
C ALA A 748 -23.99 -21.73 5.03
N PRO A 749 -23.31 -21.90 6.19
CA PRO A 749 -23.11 -23.23 6.78
C PRO A 749 -24.42 -23.93 7.18
N LEU A 750 -25.44 -23.17 7.63
CA LEU A 750 -26.77 -23.74 7.93
C LEU A 750 -27.46 -24.27 6.67
N THR A 751 -27.38 -23.53 5.56
CA THR A 751 -27.87 -23.93 4.24
C THR A 751 -27.20 -25.24 3.78
N LEU A 752 -25.89 -25.33 3.89
CA LEU A 752 -25.10 -26.53 3.55
C LEU A 752 -25.51 -27.73 4.42
N ALA A 753 -25.61 -27.56 5.72
CA ALA A 753 -25.98 -28.61 6.65
C ALA A 753 -27.39 -29.16 6.33
N ARG A 754 -28.38 -28.29 6.13
CA ARG A 754 -29.74 -28.67 5.77
C ARG A 754 -29.82 -29.38 4.40
N ALA A 755 -29.08 -28.91 3.41
CA ALA A 755 -28.99 -29.54 2.10
C ALA A 755 -28.37 -30.95 2.19
N LEU A 756 -27.34 -31.14 3.00
CA LEU A 756 -26.73 -32.46 3.24
C LEU A 756 -27.60 -33.35 4.12
N GLN A 757 -28.36 -32.82 5.08
CA GLN A 757 -29.37 -33.57 5.83
C GLN A 757 -30.47 -34.09 4.88
N ALA A 758 -30.86 -33.32 3.85
CA ALA A 758 -31.76 -33.81 2.81
C ALA A 758 -31.12 -34.94 1.99
N VAL A 759 -29.82 -34.89 1.67
CA VAL A 759 -29.09 -36.01 1.04
C VAL A 759 -29.08 -37.24 1.96
N LEU A 760 -28.88 -37.06 3.26
CA LEU A 760 -28.87 -38.13 4.24
C LEU A 760 -30.24 -38.83 4.31
N ARG A 761 -31.36 -38.06 4.30
CA ARG A 761 -32.73 -38.64 4.18
C ARG A 761 -32.89 -39.47 2.92
N LEU A 762 -32.40 -38.98 1.78
CA LEU A 762 -32.44 -39.71 0.52
C LEU A 762 -31.69 -41.06 0.62
N ARG A 763 -30.47 -41.04 1.23
CA ARG A 763 -29.68 -42.26 1.46
C ARG A 763 -30.38 -43.28 2.37
N ARG A 764 -31.25 -42.82 3.28
CA ARG A 764 -32.12 -43.67 4.15
C ARG A 764 -33.39 -44.10 3.47
N GLY A 765 -33.63 -43.76 2.18
CA GLY A 765 -34.82 -44.19 1.42
C GLY A 765 -36.01 -43.22 1.49
N ASP A 766 -35.91 -42.13 2.26
CA ASP A 766 -36.98 -41.10 2.35
C ASP A 766 -36.80 -40.05 1.23
N ALA A 767 -37.09 -40.40 0.00
CA ALA A 767 -36.97 -39.49 -1.14
C ALA A 767 -38.01 -38.33 -1.08
N ALA A 768 -39.15 -38.57 -0.41
CA ALA A 768 -40.22 -37.58 -0.28
C ALA A 768 -39.80 -36.46 0.68
N GLY A 769 -39.38 -36.83 1.89
CA GLY A 769 -38.87 -35.89 2.89
C GLY A 769 -37.60 -35.20 2.43
N ALA A 770 -36.69 -35.91 1.78
CA ALA A 770 -35.47 -35.34 1.20
C ALA A 770 -35.76 -34.21 0.18
N SER A 771 -36.66 -34.46 -0.77
CA SER A 771 -37.08 -33.48 -1.76
C SER A 771 -37.77 -32.25 -1.12
N HIS A 772 -38.60 -32.47 -0.14
CA HIS A 772 -39.30 -31.40 0.58
C HIS A 772 -38.30 -30.48 1.31
N THR A 773 -37.40 -31.04 2.10
CA THR A 773 -36.37 -30.31 2.80
C THR A 773 -35.49 -29.51 1.84
N LEU A 774 -35.08 -30.08 0.69
CA LEU A 774 -34.28 -29.34 -0.28
C LEU A 774 -35.03 -28.15 -0.89
N LEU A 775 -36.32 -28.34 -1.20
CA LEU A 775 -37.16 -27.27 -1.75
C LEU A 775 -37.33 -26.10 -0.76
N GLU A 776 -37.55 -26.39 0.54
CA GLU A 776 -37.59 -25.39 1.60
C GLU A 776 -36.29 -24.58 1.69
N VAL A 777 -35.12 -25.25 1.62
CA VAL A 777 -33.80 -24.60 1.63
C VAL A 777 -33.63 -23.70 0.41
N ILE A 778 -34.00 -24.18 -0.78
CA ILE A 778 -33.92 -23.38 -2.01
C ILE A 778 -34.85 -22.17 -1.92
N GLU A 779 -36.09 -22.35 -1.48
CA GLU A 779 -37.07 -21.25 -1.37
C GLU A 779 -36.58 -20.16 -0.40
N ALA A 780 -35.99 -20.52 0.74
CA ALA A 780 -35.45 -19.61 1.73
C ALA A 780 -34.26 -18.79 1.19
N ARG A 781 -33.44 -19.35 0.27
CA ARG A 781 -32.24 -18.68 -0.24
C ARG A 781 -32.41 -17.90 -1.55
N MET A 782 -33.55 -18.10 -2.24
CA MET A 782 -33.85 -17.42 -3.51
C MET A 782 -33.94 -15.92 -3.41
N VAL A 783 -34.29 -15.40 -2.24
CA VAL A 783 -34.44 -13.94 -2.01
C VAL A 783 -33.08 -13.22 -2.21
N GLU A 784 -31.99 -13.91 -1.88
CA GLU A 784 -30.61 -13.37 -1.92
C GLU A 784 -29.82 -13.84 -3.15
N ASP A 785 -30.43 -14.56 -4.07
CA ASP A 785 -29.77 -15.20 -5.21
C ASP A 785 -28.65 -16.19 -4.82
N ASP A 786 -28.73 -16.76 -3.61
CA ASP A 786 -27.72 -17.68 -3.06
C ASP A 786 -27.85 -19.07 -3.67
N VAL A 787 -27.24 -19.24 -4.85
CA VAL A 787 -27.21 -20.56 -5.54
C VAL A 787 -25.93 -21.32 -5.17
N GLN A 788 -24.83 -20.61 -4.93
CA GLN A 788 -23.50 -21.21 -4.75
C GLN A 788 -23.35 -21.95 -3.42
N SER A 789 -24.01 -21.52 -2.36
CA SER A 789 -23.99 -22.24 -1.08
C SER A 789 -24.40 -23.69 -1.23
N ILE A 790 -25.34 -24.03 -2.13
CA ILE A 790 -25.76 -25.38 -2.39
C ILE A 790 -24.95 -26.03 -3.54
N ALA A 791 -24.64 -25.27 -4.59
CA ALA A 791 -23.91 -25.75 -5.77
C ALA A 791 -22.54 -26.32 -5.44
N ARG A 792 -21.85 -25.75 -4.43
CA ARG A 792 -20.54 -26.24 -3.94
C ARG A 792 -20.55 -27.67 -3.39
N LEU A 793 -21.74 -28.31 -3.21
CA LEU A 793 -21.86 -29.71 -2.88
C LEU A 793 -21.69 -30.65 -4.09
N GLY A 794 -21.69 -30.09 -5.31
CA GLY A 794 -21.33 -30.80 -6.55
C GLY A 794 -22.12 -32.08 -6.78
N SER A 795 -21.42 -33.19 -7.06
CA SER A 795 -22.02 -34.50 -7.36
C SER A 795 -22.84 -35.11 -6.21
N VAL A 796 -22.59 -34.69 -4.97
CA VAL A 796 -23.27 -35.21 -3.77
C VAL A 796 -24.75 -34.83 -3.78
N ILE A 797 -25.11 -33.58 -4.19
CA ILE A 797 -26.48 -33.10 -4.24
C ILE A 797 -27.24 -33.46 -5.53
N ALA A 798 -26.50 -33.80 -6.62
CA ALA A 798 -27.07 -34.03 -7.96
C ALA A 798 -28.20 -35.05 -8.04
N PRO A 799 -28.16 -36.22 -7.36
CA PRO A 799 -29.26 -37.15 -7.36
C PRO A 799 -30.56 -36.58 -6.79
N LEU A 800 -30.45 -35.81 -5.70
CA LEU A 800 -31.58 -35.17 -5.03
C LEU A 800 -32.22 -34.06 -5.88
N LEU A 801 -31.37 -33.27 -6.60
CA LEU A 801 -31.85 -32.24 -7.52
C LEU A 801 -32.72 -32.82 -8.65
N ARG A 802 -32.35 -33.99 -9.19
CA ARG A 802 -33.16 -34.69 -10.21
C ARG A 802 -34.54 -35.08 -9.68
N ILE A 803 -34.60 -35.64 -8.46
CA ILE A 803 -35.85 -36.00 -7.81
C ILE A 803 -36.71 -34.77 -7.53
N ALA A 804 -36.15 -33.71 -6.96
CA ALA A 804 -36.83 -32.46 -6.66
C ALA A 804 -37.42 -31.81 -7.93
N ARG A 805 -36.68 -31.84 -9.05
CA ARG A 805 -37.11 -31.31 -10.34
C ARG A 805 -38.34 -32.05 -10.91
N THR A 806 -38.30 -33.37 -10.87
CA THR A 806 -39.45 -34.19 -11.33
C THR A 806 -40.70 -33.92 -10.51
N ARG A 807 -40.55 -33.71 -9.20
CA ARG A 807 -41.67 -33.50 -8.29
C ARG A 807 -42.31 -32.12 -8.44
N ILE A 808 -41.52 -31.07 -8.70
CA ILE A 808 -42.04 -29.70 -8.84
C ILE A 808 -42.66 -29.45 -10.21
N GLN A 809 -42.28 -30.23 -11.24
CA GLN A 809 -42.89 -30.15 -12.56
C GLN A 809 -44.41 -30.50 -12.55
N ALA A 810 -44.85 -31.22 -11.56
CA ALA A 810 -46.26 -31.58 -11.38
C ALA A 810 -47.13 -30.50 -10.70
N SER A 811 -46.57 -29.38 -10.30
CA SER A 811 -47.26 -28.28 -9.59
C SER A 811 -47.31 -26.98 -10.42
N GLU A 812 -48.52 -26.39 -10.56
CA GLU A 812 -48.72 -25.16 -11.39
C GLU A 812 -48.74 -23.83 -10.63
N SER A 813 -48.37 -23.78 -9.35
CA SER A 813 -48.38 -22.53 -8.58
C SER A 813 -47.29 -21.54 -8.98
N THR A 814 -47.51 -20.24 -8.78
CA THR A 814 -46.55 -19.17 -9.07
C THR A 814 -45.23 -19.31 -8.25
N ALA A 815 -45.33 -19.80 -7.00
CA ALA A 815 -44.18 -20.15 -6.18
C ALA A 815 -43.37 -21.27 -6.83
N SER A 816 -44.02 -22.25 -7.43
CA SER A 816 -43.38 -23.34 -8.15
C SER A 816 -42.60 -22.90 -9.40
N ILE A 817 -42.99 -21.79 -10.04
CA ILE A 817 -42.24 -21.24 -11.20
C ILE A 817 -40.91 -20.68 -10.74
N ARG A 818 -40.87 -19.91 -9.67
CA ARG A 818 -39.59 -19.35 -9.12
C ARG A 818 -38.64 -20.45 -8.67
N VAL A 819 -39.14 -21.42 -7.92
CA VAL A 819 -38.35 -22.56 -7.45
C VAL A 819 -37.86 -23.43 -8.61
N ARG A 820 -38.62 -23.58 -9.70
CA ARG A 820 -38.16 -24.26 -10.94
C ARG A 820 -36.99 -23.53 -11.58
N HIS A 821 -37.01 -22.19 -11.65
CA HIS A 821 -35.90 -21.41 -12.15
C HIS A 821 -34.65 -21.58 -11.28
N ALA A 822 -34.80 -21.52 -9.94
CA ALA A 822 -33.69 -21.74 -9.03
C ALA A 822 -33.11 -23.15 -9.10
N LEU A 823 -33.97 -24.19 -9.20
CA LEU A 823 -33.54 -25.56 -9.43
C LEU A 823 -32.80 -25.74 -10.76
N SER A 824 -33.25 -25.04 -11.82
CA SER A 824 -32.54 -25.05 -13.11
C SER A 824 -31.16 -24.41 -13.01
N ALA A 825 -31.09 -23.22 -12.42
CA ALA A 825 -29.84 -22.52 -12.19
C ALA A 825 -28.87 -23.34 -11.33
N LEU A 826 -29.38 -23.94 -10.23
CA LEU A 826 -28.61 -24.81 -9.35
C LEU A 826 -28.14 -26.09 -10.06
N SER A 827 -28.98 -26.70 -10.89
CA SER A 827 -28.59 -27.88 -11.70
C SER A 827 -27.44 -27.52 -12.67
N THR A 828 -27.54 -26.37 -13.34
CA THR A 828 -26.50 -25.89 -14.24
C THR A 828 -25.20 -25.58 -13.46
N ALA A 829 -25.30 -24.94 -12.29
CA ALA A 829 -24.15 -24.69 -11.43
C ALA A 829 -23.49 -26.00 -10.97
N VAL A 830 -24.27 -26.98 -10.53
CA VAL A 830 -23.75 -28.31 -10.12
C VAL A 830 -23.13 -29.08 -11.30
N GLU A 831 -23.65 -28.91 -12.51
CA GLU A 831 -23.06 -29.54 -13.72
C GLU A 831 -21.69 -28.96 -14.06
N ARG A 832 -21.41 -27.69 -13.74
CA ARG A 832 -20.05 -27.14 -13.84
C ARG A 832 -19.04 -27.87 -12.95
N PHE A 833 -19.44 -28.25 -11.73
CA PHE A 833 -18.59 -29.10 -10.86
C PHE A 833 -18.35 -30.52 -11.41
N ARG A 834 -19.16 -31.00 -12.36
CA ARG A 834 -18.97 -32.30 -13.02
C ARG A 834 -17.95 -32.27 -14.16
N VAL A 835 -17.69 -31.13 -14.71
CA VAL A 835 -16.76 -30.95 -15.84
C VAL A 835 -15.30 -31.18 -15.45
N GLY A 836 -15.00 -31.20 -14.16
CA GLY A 836 -13.70 -31.63 -13.62
C GLY A 836 -13.35 -33.10 -13.86
N ASP A 837 -14.36 -33.95 -14.20
CA ASP A 837 -14.11 -35.34 -14.63
C ASP A 837 -13.56 -35.46 -16.06
N ARG A 838 -13.43 -34.33 -16.81
CA ARG A 838 -12.85 -34.32 -18.16
C ARG A 838 -11.33 -34.49 -18.19
N GLY A 839 -10.65 -34.54 -17.06
CA GLY A 839 -9.20 -34.54 -16.98
C GLY A 839 -8.58 -35.75 -16.25
N SER A 840 -9.35 -36.67 -15.66
CA SER A 840 -8.77 -37.92 -15.19
C SER A 840 -8.44 -38.78 -16.40
N PRO A 841 -7.16 -39.08 -16.67
CA PRO A 841 -6.85 -39.99 -17.78
C PRO A 841 -7.64 -41.28 -17.52
N LEU A 842 -8.48 -41.70 -18.51
CA LEU A 842 -9.10 -43.00 -18.45
C LEU A 842 -8.03 -44.03 -18.03
N PRO A 843 -8.30 -45.01 -17.17
CA PRO A 843 -7.32 -45.95 -16.65
C PRO A 843 -6.83 -46.93 -17.75
N LEU A 844 -6.51 -46.33 -18.91
CA LEU A 844 -6.14 -47.02 -20.13
C LEU A 844 -4.66 -46.84 -20.41
N SER A 845 -3.98 -47.85 -20.89
CA SER A 845 -2.64 -47.72 -21.46
C SER A 845 -2.67 -46.86 -22.74
N PRO A 846 -1.55 -46.29 -23.17
CA PRO A 846 -1.50 -45.53 -24.44
C PRO A 846 -2.08 -46.30 -25.63
N ARG A 847 -1.85 -47.59 -25.69
CA ARG A 847 -2.32 -48.48 -26.75
C ARG A 847 -3.83 -48.76 -26.66
N GLU A 848 -4.38 -48.86 -25.46
CA GLU A 848 -5.82 -48.96 -25.22
C GLU A 848 -6.55 -47.67 -25.57
N THR A 849 -5.94 -46.53 -25.31
CA THR A 849 -6.47 -45.18 -25.68
C THR A 849 -6.54 -45.03 -27.20
N GLU A 850 -5.49 -45.42 -27.93
CA GLU A 850 -5.49 -45.44 -29.40
C GLU A 850 -6.61 -46.32 -29.99
N VAL A 851 -6.80 -47.51 -29.40
CA VAL A 851 -7.83 -48.44 -29.80
C VAL A 851 -9.23 -47.87 -29.51
N LEU A 852 -9.41 -47.24 -28.34
CA LEU A 852 -10.69 -46.60 -27.97
C LEU A 852 -11.00 -45.38 -28.86
N ALA A 853 -10.01 -44.56 -29.15
CA ALA A 853 -10.16 -43.42 -30.03
C ALA A 853 -10.53 -43.82 -31.48
N ALA A 854 -9.93 -44.89 -31.99
CA ALA A 854 -10.31 -45.45 -33.29
C ALA A 854 -11.75 -46.05 -33.26
N LEU A 855 -12.15 -46.67 -32.13
CA LEU A 855 -13.48 -47.16 -31.90
C LEU A 855 -14.52 -46.03 -31.89
N ALA A 856 -14.23 -44.91 -31.22
CA ALA A 856 -15.10 -43.73 -31.13
C ALA A 856 -15.36 -43.08 -32.47
N ARG A 857 -14.41 -43.15 -33.41
CA ARG A 857 -14.56 -42.75 -34.82
C ARG A 857 -15.37 -43.74 -35.67
N GLY A 858 -15.94 -44.80 -35.05
CA GLY A 858 -16.77 -45.78 -35.72
C GLY A 858 -15.99 -46.86 -36.49
N ALA A 859 -14.67 -46.98 -36.31
CA ALA A 859 -13.88 -47.97 -37.07
C ALA A 859 -14.17 -49.43 -36.64
N SER A 860 -14.35 -50.33 -37.61
CA SER A 860 -14.48 -51.76 -37.32
C SER A 860 -13.16 -52.37 -36.80
N ASN A 861 -13.20 -53.52 -36.10
CA ASN A 861 -11.97 -54.14 -35.57
C ASN A 861 -10.92 -54.40 -36.64
N LYS A 862 -11.38 -54.70 -37.88
CA LYS A 862 -10.52 -54.91 -39.06
C LYS A 862 -9.81 -53.60 -39.47
N VAL A 863 -10.54 -52.46 -39.41
CA VAL A 863 -9.99 -51.12 -39.73
C VAL A 863 -9.03 -50.72 -38.63
N ILE A 864 -9.37 -50.91 -37.33
CA ILE A 864 -8.52 -50.62 -36.18
C ILE A 864 -7.22 -51.41 -36.30
N ALA A 865 -7.31 -52.70 -36.59
CA ALA A 865 -6.17 -53.63 -36.77
C ALA A 865 -5.22 -53.11 -37.84
N ARG A 866 -5.76 -52.70 -38.99
CA ARG A 866 -4.96 -52.19 -40.12
C ARG A 866 -4.31 -50.81 -39.77
N THR A 867 -5.08 -49.89 -39.15
CA THR A 867 -4.60 -48.53 -38.81
C THR A 867 -3.53 -48.57 -37.74
N LEU A 868 -3.66 -49.42 -36.73
CA LEU A 868 -2.73 -49.51 -35.62
C LEU A 868 -1.68 -50.61 -35.78
N GLN A 869 -1.60 -51.24 -36.98
CA GLN A 869 -0.61 -52.29 -37.38
C GLN A 869 -0.57 -53.46 -36.39
N MET A 870 -1.75 -53.99 -36.06
CA MET A 870 -1.96 -55.13 -35.15
C MET A 870 -2.90 -56.18 -35.74
N THR A 871 -3.01 -57.35 -35.13
CA THR A 871 -3.97 -58.34 -35.58
C THR A 871 -5.40 -58.06 -35.03
N GLU A 872 -6.41 -58.55 -35.73
CA GLU A 872 -7.78 -58.38 -35.23
C GLU A 872 -8.00 -59.02 -33.86
N ASN A 873 -7.27 -60.10 -33.57
CA ASN A 873 -7.34 -60.78 -32.26
C ASN A 873 -6.72 -59.88 -31.17
N THR A 874 -5.63 -59.14 -31.49
CA THR A 874 -5.03 -58.16 -30.58
C THR A 874 -5.97 -57.02 -30.30
N VAL A 875 -6.70 -56.51 -31.31
CA VAL A 875 -7.72 -55.47 -31.12
C VAL A 875 -8.85 -55.96 -30.21
N LYS A 876 -9.34 -57.23 -30.42
CA LYS A 876 -10.36 -57.80 -29.53
C LYS A 876 -9.88 -57.95 -28.10
N PHE A 877 -8.59 -58.30 -27.90
CA PHE A 877 -7.99 -58.37 -26.57
C PHE A 877 -7.96 -56.99 -25.88
N HIS A 878 -7.49 -55.97 -26.59
CA HIS A 878 -7.49 -54.57 -26.07
C HIS A 878 -8.89 -54.07 -25.79
N LEU A 879 -9.86 -54.31 -26.67
CA LEU A 879 -11.27 -53.92 -26.45
C LEU A 879 -11.86 -54.59 -25.21
N LYS A 880 -11.56 -55.87 -24.98
CA LYS A 880 -11.99 -56.57 -23.76
C LYS A 880 -11.37 -55.97 -22.49
N SER A 881 -10.09 -55.59 -22.56
CA SER A 881 -9.42 -54.90 -21.46
C SER A 881 -9.99 -53.50 -21.24
N VAL A 882 -10.22 -52.73 -22.31
CA VAL A 882 -10.88 -51.41 -22.27
C VAL A 882 -12.24 -51.49 -21.61
N PHE A 883 -13.12 -52.44 -22.06
CA PHE A 883 -14.47 -52.59 -21.51
C PHE A 883 -14.44 -52.95 -20.02
N ASN A 884 -13.53 -53.84 -19.60
CA ASN A 884 -13.33 -54.16 -18.19
C ASN A 884 -12.86 -52.96 -17.37
N LYS A 885 -11.87 -52.21 -17.85
CA LYS A 885 -11.29 -51.04 -17.16
C LYS A 885 -12.30 -49.90 -17.06
N LEU A 886 -13.12 -49.71 -18.12
CA LEU A 886 -14.15 -48.67 -18.16
C LEU A 886 -15.47 -49.08 -17.54
N ARG A 887 -15.56 -50.34 -17.11
CA ARG A 887 -16.80 -50.95 -16.54
C ARG A 887 -18.02 -50.81 -17.47
N VAL A 888 -17.82 -50.91 -18.77
CA VAL A 888 -18.89 -50.86 -19.79
C VAL A 888 -19.15 -52.26 -20.34
N SER A 889 -20.40 -52.53 -20.69
CA SER A 889 -20.81 -53.86 -21.15
C SER A 889 -21.00 -53.93 -22.67
N SER A 890 -21.05 -52.80 -23.36
CA SER A 890 -21.29 -52.75 -24.79
C SER A 890 -20.32 -51.84 -25.54
N ARG A 891 -20.19 -52.07 -26.85
CA ARG A 891 -19.44 -51.22 -27.77
C ARG A 891 -20.02 -49.81 -27.84
N ALA A 892 -21.35 -49.67 -27.75
CA ALA A 892 -22.04 -48.40 -27.78
C ALA A 892 -21.72 -47.57 -26.54
N ASP A 893 -21.73 -48.20 -25.36
CA ASP A 893 -21.38 -47.54 -24.10
C ASP A 893 -19.91 -47.05 -24.09
N ALA A 894 -19.01 -47.86 -24.67
CA ALA A 894 -17.61 -47.46 -24.79
C ALA A 894 -17.38 -46.26 -25.73
N ILE A 895 -18.15 -46.18 -26.84
CA ILE A 895 -18.13 -45.05 -27.78
C ILE A 895 -18.71 -43.81 -27.12
N GLU A 896 -19.78 -43.94 -26.37
CA GLU A 896 -20.41 -42.81 -25.67
C GLU A 896 -19.47 -42.25 -24.60
N LEU A 897 -18.82 -43.14 -23.82
CA LEU A 897 -17.84 -42.72 -22.81
C LEU A 897 -16.60 -42.07 -23.45
N ALA A 898 -16.11 -42.57 -24.60
CA ALA A 898 -15.00 -42.00 -25.33
C ALA A 898 -15.32 -40.58 -25.84
N ARG A 899 -16.53 -40.33 -26.30
CA ARG A 899 -16.99 -39.00 -26.71
C ARG A 899 -17.08 -38.01 -25.54
N GLN A 900 -17.49 -38.50 -24.38
CA GLN A 900 -17.52 -37.67 -23.16
C GLN A 900 -16.13 -37.27 -22.68
N HIS A 901 -15.07 -37.98 -23.09
CA HIS A 901 -13.67 -37.72 -22.79
C HIS A 901 -12.86 -37.17 -23.98
N ASP A 902 -13.55 -36.64 -25.02
CA ASP A 902 -12.93 -36.04 -26.25
C ASP A 902 -11.91 -36.95 -26.96
N LEU A 903 -12.13 -38.27 -26.98
CA LEU A 903 -11.29 -39.28 -27.65
C LEU A 903 -11.84 -39.64 -29.04
#